data_8a1bea9ad24259e17bc9a1e9d0837015
#
_entry.id   8a1bea9ad24259e17bc9a1e9d0837015
#
_cell.length_a   1.000
_cell.length_b   1.000
_cell.length_c   1.000
_cell.angle_alpha   90.00
_cell.angle_beta   90.00
_cell.angle_gamma   90.00
#
_symmetry.space_group_name_H-M   'P 1'
#
loop_
_entity.id
_entity.type
_entity.pdbx_description
1 polymer ?
#
loop_
_entity_poly.entity_id
_entity_poly.type
_entity_poly.pdbx_seq_one_letter_code
_entity_poly.pdbx_strand_id
1 'polypeptide(L)'
;MREGQPTAIHREAYAAPAFWIDTVDLTFDLDPAKTRVLNKMRLRRNPDVAAQPLRLDGEDLNLARVLVNGAGTSFKMDGGQLVLENLPSLEDGGQEGFDLEIFTTCNPEKNTQLMGLYVSNDSFFTQCEAEGFRRITYFLDRPDVMASYTVTLRADKAKYPVLLSNGNLLEQGTLDDGRHFAKWVDPHKKPCYLFALVAGQLVAREQRIISRSGKEHLLQVFVRPGDLDKTEHAMNSLMASVAWDEARFGLPLDLERFMIVATSDFNMGAMENKGLNIFNTKYVLANPATATDMDFGNIESVVGHEYFHNWTGNRITCRDWFQLSLKEGLTVFRDQEFSQDMAGDTSARAVKRIEDVRVLRTVQFAEDAGPMAHPVRPDSYVEINNFYTVTIYEKGSEVVRMMQTLVATPADLQGRDGFAKGMKLYFERHDGQAVTCDDFAQAIADANPGSALAQNLAAFKHWYSQAGTPRLQASGAYNAAERTYTLTLSQSCPATPDQDRKAPFVVPVTLGLLSRDGQALPLQLAGASDVVPQQTLVLTEASASYSFVNIDSEPVPSLLRGFSAPVVLEDGLSAADLLILLAHDSDPFNQWEASQRLMLQSATDAIQQNKDLTGQPVLSEALVAALRNVLRHPTLDAAFK
;
A
#
# COMPACT_ATOMS: atom_id res chain seq x y z
N MET A 1 -26.96 -14.72 -10.11
CA MET A 1 -26.15 -15.79 -9.47
C MET A 1 -25.42 -16.51 -10.59
N ARG A 2 -24.08 -16.53 -10.58
CA ARG A 2 -23.31 -17.36 -11.52
C ARG A 2 -23.66 -18.83 -11.25
N GLU A 3 -24.30 -19.51 -12.18
CA GLU A 3 -24.50 -20.98 -12.14
C GLU A 3 -23.14 -21.61 -12.51
N GLY A 4 -22.44 -22.16 -11.52
CA GLY A 4 -21.19 -22.91 -11.68
C GLY A 4 -20.39 -22.89 -10.38
N GLN A 5 -19.54 -23.89 -10.19
CA GLN A 5 -18.55 -23.83 -9.10
C GLN A 5 -17.56 -22.69 -9.39
N PRO A 6 -17.16 -21.88 -8.37
CA PRO A 6 -16.17 -20.83 -8.55
C PRO A 6 -14.87 -21.45 -9.09
N THR A 7 -14.34 -20.88 -10.17
CA THR A 7 -13.09 -21.34 -10.80
C THR A 7 -11.94 -20.49 -10.30
N ALA A 8 -10.87 -21.12 -9.83
CA ALA A 8 -9.66 -20.39 -9.45
C ALA A 8 -8.99 -19.79 -10.69
N ILE A 9 -8.56 -18.56 -10.56
CA ILE A 9 -7.70 -17.85 -11.52
C ILE A 9 -6.26 -18.01 -11.04
N HIS A 10 -5.36 -18.38 -11.95
CA HIS A 10 -3.96 -18.65 -11.64
C HIS A 10 -3.03 -17.61 -12.27
N ARG A 11 -1.99 -17.18 -11.53
CA ARG A 11 -1.02 -16.17 -11.97
C ARG A 11 -0.28 -16.58 -13.25
N GLU A 12 0.05 -17.84 -13.37
CA GLU A 12 0.74 -18.41 -14.57
C GLU A 12 -0.14 -18.38 -15.83
N ALA A 13 -1.46 -18.26 -15.67
CA ALA A 13 -2.40 -18.16 -16.78
C ALA A 13 -2.53 -16.72 -17.34
N TYR A 14 -1.73 -15.77 -16.84
CA TYR A 14 -1.72 -14.43 -17.40
C TYR A 14 -1.42 -14.45 -18.90
N ALA A 15 -2.25 -13.75 -19.67
CA ALA A 15 -2.04 -13.49 -21.08
C ALA A 15 -2.19 -11.99 -21.35
N ALA A 16 -1.34 -11.44 -22.20
CA ALA A 16 -1.45 -10.05 -22.63
C ALA A 16 -2.83 -9.79 -23.28
N PRO A 17 -3.41 -8.59 -23.13
CA PRO A 17 -4.68 -8.25 -23.74
C PRO A 17 -4.59 -8.29 -25.26
N ALA A 18 -5.63 -8.84 -25.92
CA ALA A 18 -5.68 -8.91 -27.39
C ALA A 18 -5.97 -7.54 -28.03
N PHE A 19 -6.47 -6.61 -27.24
CA PHE A 19 -6.79 -5.25 -27.68
C PHE A 19 -6.32 -4.23 -26.65
N TRP A 20 -5.91 -3.08 -27.14
CA TRP A 20 -5.66 -1.89 -26.34
C TRP A 20 -6.81 -0.90 -26.53
N ILE A 21 -7.09 -0.11 -25.50
CA ILE A 21 -7.99 1.03 -25.56
C ILE A 21 -7.14 2.29 -25.37
N ASP A 22 -7.12 3.15 -26.38
CA ASP A 22 -6.32 4.37 -26.33
C ASP A 22 -7.07 5.53 -25.66
N THR A 23 -8.37 5.67 -25.97
CA THR A 23 -9.23 6.71 -25.41
C THR A 23 -10.60 6.17 -25.03
N VAL A 24 -11.17 6.75 -23.98
CA VAL A 24 -12.52 6.48 -23.46
C VAL A 24 -13.23 7.81 -23.30
N ASP A 25 -14.38 7.99 -23.97
CA ASP A 25 -15.27 9.14 -23.80
C ASP A 25 -16.60 8.63 -23.22
N LEU A 26 -16.88 8.97 -21.96
CA LEU A 26 -18.07 8.56 -21.25
C LEU A 26 -19.03 9.72 -21.10
N THR A 27 -20.29 9.48 -21.43
CA THR A 27 -21.38 10.42 -21.15
C THR A 27 -22.42 9.73 -20.26
N PHE A 28 -22.69 10.33 -19.13
CA PHE A 28 -23.70 9.87 -18.16
C PHE A 28 -24.89 10.83 -18.15
N ASP A 29 -26.08 10.30 -18.35
CA ASP A 29 -27.34 10.95 -17.94
C ASP A 29 -27.75 10.31 -16.62
N LEU A 30 -27.44 10.99 -15.50
CA LEU A 30 -27.61 10.45 -14.15
C LEU A 30 -29.08 10.49 -13.73
N ASP A 31 -29.61 9.32 -13.39
CA ASP A 31 -30.92 9.11 -12.81
C ASP A 31 -30.84 7.92 -11.84
N PRO A 32 -31.29 8.01 -10.58
CA PRO A 32 -31.14 6.94 -9.60
C PRO A 32 -31.73 5.60 -10.04
N ALA A 33 -32.88 5.61 -10.72
CA ALA A 33 -33.55 4.39 -11.17
C ALA A 33 -33.03 3.88 -12.52
N LYS A 34 -32.52 4.76 -13.38
CA LYS A 34 -32.09 4.42 -14.74
C LYS A 34 -31.02 5.36 -15.29
N THR A 35 -29.81 5.24 -14.81
CA THR A 35 -28.67 5.96 -15.39
C THR A 35 -28.39 5.42 -16.80
N ARG A 36 -28.25 6.32 -17.77
CA ARG A 36 -27.85 6.00 -19.14
C ARG A 36 -26.37 6.29 -19.33
N VAL A 37 -25.65 5.37 -19.95
CA VAL A 37 -24.22 5.49 -20.21
C VAL A 37 -23.95 5.31 -21.69
N LEU A 38 -23.33 6.31 -22.30
CA LEU A 38 -22.70 6.19 -23.61
C LEU A 38 -21.19 6.08 -23.40
N ASN A 39 -20.62 4.97 -23.83
CA ASN A 39 -19.19 4.72 -23.82
C ASN A 39 -18.67 4.70 -25.27
N LYS A 40 -17.81 5.65 -25.62
CA LYS A 40 -17.10 5.70 -26.90
C LYS A 40 -15.64 5.42 -26.67
N MET A 41 -15.11 4.44 -27.36
CA MET A 41 -13.74 3.98 -27.20
C MET A 41 -13.02 3.93 -28.53
N ARG A 42 -11.74 4.31 -28.53
CA ARG A 42 -10.81 4.01 -29.63
C ARG A 42 -9.99 2.79 -29.27
N LEU A 43 -10.16 1.69 -30.03
CA LEU A 43 -9.46 0.43 -29.82
C LEU A 43 -8.47 0.16 -30.94
N ARG A 44 -7.43 -0.57 -30.62
CA ARG A 44 -6.49 -1.18 -31.58
C ARG A 44 -6.16 -2.60 -31.15
N ARG A 45 -5.83 -3.46 -32.12
CA ARG A 45 -5.37 -4.82 -31.82
C ARG A 45 -3.98 -4.79 -31.23
N ASN A 46 -3.73 -5.70 -30.32
CA ASN A 46 -2.37 -5.97 -29.86
C ASN A 46 -1.66 -6.84 -30.92
N PRO A 47 -0.59 -6.33 -31.56
CA PRO A 47 0.10 -7.05 -32.64
C PRO A 47 0.84 -8.30 -32.13
N ASP A 48 1.16 -8.36 -30.84
CA ASP A 48 1.91 -9.46 -30.22
C ASP A 48 1.00 -10.64 -29.81
N VAL A 49 -0.33 -10.50 -30.01
CA VAL A 49 -1.33 -11.52 -29.64
C VAL A 49 -2.06 -11.99 -30.90
N ALA A 50 -2.25 -13.31 -31.02
CA ALA A 50 -3.02 -13.89 -32.12
C ALA A 50 -4.42 -13.28 -32.22
N ALA A 51 -4.90 -13.09 -33.45
CA ALA A 51 -6.22 -12.50 -33.70
C ALA A 51 -7.33 -13.34 -33.04
N GLN A 52 -8.17 -12.66 -32.27
CA GLN A 52 -9.29 -13.27 -31.55
C GLN A 52 -10.46 -12.28 -31.45
N PRO A 53 -11.68 -12.73 -31.12
CA PRO A 53 -12.81 -11.86 -30.83
C PRO A 53 -12.52 -10.89 -29.69
N LEU A 54 -13.13 -9.71 -29.74
CA LEU A 54 -13.12 -8.77 -28.61
C LEU A 54 -14.16 -9.26 -27.58
N ARG A 55 -13.72 -9.48 -26.35
CA ARG A 55 -14.54 -9.88 -25.22
C ARG A 55 -14.52 -8.79 -24.17
N LEU A 56 -15.67 -8.21 -23.87
CA LEU A 56 -15.84 -7.13 -22.89
C LEU A 56 -16.66 -7.65 -21.71
N ASP A 57 -16.15 -7.44 -20.51
CA ASP A 57 -16.83 -7.83 -19.28
C ASP A 57 -17.98 -6.86 -18.99
N GLY A 58 -19.12 -7.40 -18.52
CA GLY A 58 -20.27 -6.62 -18.10
C GLY A 58 -21.07 -7.37 -17.04
N GLU A 59 -21.64 -6.64 -16.07
CA GLU A 59 -22.42 -7.21 -14.99
C GLU A 59 -23.58 -6.28 -14.62
N ASP A 60 -24.79 -6.85 -14.44
CA ASP A 60 -26.02 -6.12 -14.08
C ASP A 60 -26.36 -4.94 -15.01
N LEU A 61 -26.06 -5.07 -16.30
CA LEU A 61 -26.26 -4.04 -17.33
C LEU A 61 -27.40 -4.40 -18.28
N ASN A 62 -28.13 -3.36 -18.73
CA ASN A 62 -28.99 -3.48 -19.91
C ASN A 62 -28.27 -2.89 -21.12
N LEU A 63 -27.94 -3.73 -22.08
CA LEU A 63 -27.33 -3.32 -23.35
C LEU A 63 -28.41 -2.81 -24.32
N ALA A 64 -28.29 -1.56 -24.73
CA ALA A 64 -29.24 -0.96 -25.67
C ALA A 64 -28.74 -1.02 -27.12
N ARG A 65 -27.44 -0.76 -27.38
CA ARG A 65 -26.90 -0.70 -28.72
C ARG A 65 -25.36 -0.81 -28.71
N VAL A 66 -24.82 -1.41 -29.81
CA VAL A 66 -23.38 -1.49 -30.09
C VAL A 66 -23.14 -1.02 -31.52
N LEU A 67 -22.19 -0.10 -31.71
CA LEU A 67 -21.76 0.39 -33.01
C LEU A 67 -20.25 0.22 -33.16
N VAL A 68 -19.80 -0.24 -34.32
CA VAL A 68 -18.39 -0.27 -34.72
C VAL A 68 -18.23 0.71 -35.91
N ASN A 69 -17.34 1.68 -35.77
CA ASN A 69 -17.16 2.77 -36.75
C ASN A 69 -18.48 3.45 -37.17
N GLY A 70 -19.37 3.66 -36.16
CA GLY A 70 -20.68 4.29 -36.37
C GLY A 70 -21.77 3.40 -36.97
N ALA A 71 -21.46 2.15 -37.34
CA ALA A 71 -22.41 1.19 -37.89
C ALA A 71 -22.81 0.12 -36.90
N GLY A 72 -24.08 -0.30 -36.93
CA GLY A 72 -24.56 -1.43 -36.10
C GLY A 72 -23.80 -2.71 -36.40
N THR A 73 -23.42 -3.46 -35.38
CA THR A 73 -22.70 -4.73 -35.52
C THR A 73 -23.44 -5.85 -34.81
N SER A 74 -23.22 -7.08 -35.27
CA SER A 74 -23.68 -8.28 -34.55
C SER A 74 -22.77 -8.60 -33.36
N PHE A 75 -23.36 -9.10 -32.30
CA PHE A 75 -22.66 -9.52 -31.10
C PHE A 75 -23.29 -10.77 -30.52
N LYS A 76 -22.55 -11.44 -29.63
CA LYS A 76 -23.04 -12.56 -28.81
C LYS A 76 -22.88 -12.20 -27.33
N MET A 77 -23.75 -12.76 -26.50
CA MET A 77 -23.55 -12.78 -25.06
C MET A 77 -23.02 -14.16 -24.67
N ASP A 78 -21.88 -14.17 -23.97
CA ASP A 78 -21.24 -15.40 -23.47
C ASP A 78 -21.01 -15.23 -21.95
N GLY A 79 -21.90 -15.80 -21.15
CA GLY A 79 -21.95 -15.50 -19.72
C GLY A 79 -22.20 -14.01 -19.46
N GLY A 80 -21.29 -13.35 -18.70
CA GLY A 80 -21.31 -11.91 -18.47
C GLY A 80 -20.58 -11.09 -19.53
N GLN A 81 -20.08 -11.70 -20.63
CA GLN A 81 -19.27 -11.01 -21.63
C GLN A 81 -20.06 -10.66 -22.88
N LEU A 82 -19.84 -9.45 -23.39
CA LEU A 82 -20.21 -9.02 -24.73
C LEU A 82 -19.08 -9.42 -25.70
N VAL A 83 -19.39 -10.25 -26.70
CA VAL A 83 -18.42 -10.81 -27.65
C VAL A 83 -18.67 -10.24 -29.05
N LEU A 84 -17.65 -9.60 -29.63
CA LEU A 84 -17.63 -9.05 -30.98
C LEU A 84 -16.65 -9.83 -31.84
N GLU A 85 -17.18 -10.53 -32.88
CA GLU A 85 -16.38 -11.34 -33.81
C GLU A 85 -16.10 -10.58 -35.12
N ASN A 86 -17.04 -9.75 -35.57
CA ASN A 86 -16.94 -9.00 -36.82
C ASN A 86 -16.34 -7.62 -36.60
N LEU A 87 -15.02 -7.58 -36.46
CA LEU A 87 -14.24 -6.36 -36.25
C LEU A 87 -13.45 -6.03 -37.55
N PRO A 88 -13.11 -4.74 -37.81
CA PRO A 88 -12.29 -4.37 -38.92
C PRO A 88 -10.99 -5.18 -38.99
N SER A 89 -10.64 -5.65 -40.21
CA SER A 89 -9.41 -6.41 -40.45
C SER A 89 -8.19 -5.50 -40.40
N LEU A 90 -7.00 -6.10 -40.22
CA LEU A 90 -5.73 -5.37 -40.31
C LEU A 90 -5.48 -4.83 -41.74
N GLU A 91 -6.03 -5.52 -42.77
CA GLU A 91 -5.91 -5.16 -44.18
C GLU A 91 -6.78 -3.95 -44.55
N ASP A 92 -7.90 -3.73 -43.86
CA ASP A 92 -8.82 -2.60 -44.09
C ASP A 92 -8.47 -1.33 -43.31
N GLY A 93 -7.19 -1.09 -43.00
CA GLY A 93 -6.73 0.04 -42.19
C GLY A 93 -6.77 -0.23 -40.68
N GLY A 94 -6.96 -1.48 -40.28
CA GLY A 94 -7.07 -1.89 -38.86
C GLY A 94 -5.79 -1.73 -38.02
N GLN A 95 -4.66 -1.34 -38.63
CA GLN A 95 -3.47 -0.90 -37.90
C GLN A 95 -3.69 0.42 -37.15
N GLU A 96 -4.60 1.27 -37.62
CA GLU A 96 -4.93 2.56 -36.97
C GLU A 96 -6.00 2.44 -35.89
N GLY A 97 -6.57 1.25 -35.69
CA GLY A 97 -7.64 0.99 -34.72
C GLY A 97 -9.04 1.26 -35.28
N PHE A 98 -10.07 1.10 -34.43
CA PHE A 98 -11.47 1.30 -34.76
C PHE A 98 -12.22 1.95 -33.61
N ASP A 99 -13.34 2.60 -33.91
CA ASP A 99 -14.21 3.19 -32.89
C ASP A 99 -15.30 2.20 -32.49
N LEU A 100 -15.51 2.10 -31.18
CA LEU A 100 -16.57 1.27 -30.58
C LEU A 100 -17.46 2.17 -29.70
N GLU A 101 -18.77 2.17 -29.96
CA GLU A 101 -19.75 2.86 -29.13
C GLU A 101 -20.70 1.85 -28.50
N ILE A 102 -20.84 1.91 -27.18
CA ILE A 102 -21.71 1.04 -26.39
C ILE A 102 -22.68 1.90 -25.59
N PHE A 103 -23.97 1.61 -25.71
CA PHE A 103 -25.03 2.26 -24.96
C PHE A 103 -25.59 1.26 -23.94
N THR A 104 -25.46 1.60 -22.66
CA THR A 104 -25.98 0.78 -21.56
C THR A 104 -26.88 1.60 -20.63
N THR A 105 -27.66 0.91 -19.81
CA THR A 105 -28.31 1.48 -18.65
C THR A 105 -28.07 0.60 -17.44
N CYS A 106 -27.94 1.24 -16.27
CA CYS A 106 -27.86 0.59 -14.97
C CYS A 106 -28.85 1.23 -13.98
N ASN A 107 -29.04 0.59 -12.82
CA ASN A 107 -29.94 1.06 -11.78
C ASN A 107 -29.18 1.28 -10.47
N PRO A 108 -28.62 2.50 -10.26
CA PRO A 108 -27.79 2.78 -9.08
C PRO A 108 -28.50 2.67 -7.74
N GLU A 109 -29.80 3.01 -7.65
CA GLU A 109 -30.56 2.94 -6.39
C GLU A 109 -30.80 1.50 -5.90
N LYS A 110 -30.75 0.51 -6.81
CA LYS A 110 -30.88 -0.92 -6.49
C LYS A 110 -29.55 -1.61 -6.25
N ASN A 111 -28.44 -0.90 -6.46
CA ASN A 111 -27.11 -1.44 -6.27
C ASN A 111 -26.74 -1.45 -4.78
N THR A 112 -26.96 -2.58 -4.11
CA THR A 112 -26.65 -2.80 -2.70
C THR A 112 -25.26 -3.38 -2.48
N GLN A 113 -24.53 -3.71 -3.55
CA GLN A 113 -23.18 -4.25 -3.45
C GLN A 113 -22.12 -3.15 -3.24
N LEU A 114 -22.48 -1.88 -3.50
CA LEU A 114 -21.58 -0.72 -3.45
C LEU A 114 -20.34 -0.90 -4.34
N MET A 115 -20.53 -1.57 -5.49
CA MET A 115 -19.52 -1.78 -6.54
C MET A 115 -20.08 -1.25 -7.87
N GLY A 116 -19.26 -0.58 -8.66
CA GLY A 116 -19.72 0.19 -9.81
C GLY A 116 -20.38 1.50 -9.38
N LEU A 117 -21.43 1.93 -10.07
CA LEU A 117 -22.21 3.15 -9.75
C LEU A 117 -23.35 2.82 -8.79
N TYR A 118 -23.44 3.54 -7.68
CA TYR A 118 -24.49 3.38 -6.68
C TYR A 118 -24.95 4.72 -6.10
N VAL A 119 -26.05 4.69 -5.33
CA VAL A 119 -26.60 5.85 -4.63
C VAL A 119 -26.45 5.65 -3.12
N SER A 120 -25.92 6.65 -2.44
CA SER A 120 -25.85 6.74 -0.99
C SER A 120 -26.30 8.13 -0.54
N ASN A 121 -27.28 8.18 0.38
CA ASN A 121 -27.81 9.45 0.91
C ASN A 121 -28.11 10.49 -0.19
N ASP A 122 -28.90 10.08 -1.19
CA ASP A 122 -29.32 10.90 -2.33
C ASP A 122 -28.16 11.43 -3.21
N SER A 123 -26.99 10.84 -3.13
CA SER A 123 -25.83 11.20 -3.94
C SER A 123 -25.31 9.97 -4.68
N PHE A 124 -24.73 10.18 -5.87
CA PHE A 124 -24.08 9.15 -6.66
C PHE A 124 -22.62 9.02 -6.27
N PHE A 125 -22.17 7.78 -6.16
CA PHE A 125 -20.76 7.40 -5.94
C PHE A 125 -20.39 6.22 -6.82
N THR A 126 -19.09 6.02 -7.01
CA THR A 126 -18.54 4.84 -7.67
C THR A 126 -17.53 4.14 -6.81
N GLN A 127 -17.45 2.81 -6.95
CA GLN A 127 -16.32 1.98 -6.51
C GLN A 127 -16.00 0.99 -7.63
N CYS A 128 -14.85 1.15 -8.27
CA CYS A 128 -14.46 0.34 -9.43
C CYS A 128 -13.35 -0.68 -9.12
N GLU A 129 -12.54 -0.50 -8.11
CA GLU A 129 -11.55 -1.49 -7.70
C GLU A 129 -12.21 -2.66 -6.94
N ALA A 130 -11.92 -3.95 -7.31
CA ALA A 130 -11.00 -4.35 -8.38
C ALA A 130 -11.69 -4.44 -9.74
N GLU A 131 -12.93 -4.94 -9.83
CA GLU A 131 -13.66 -5.29 -11.05
C GLU A 131 -15.07 -4.67 -11.10
N GLY A 132 -15.23 -3.44 -10.56
CA GLY A 132 -16.53 -2.76 -10.49
C GLY A 132 -16.87 -1.95 -11.75
N PHE A 133 -15.92 -1.60 -12.60
CA PHE A 133 -16.19 -0.80 -13.79
C PHE A 133 -17.12 -1.53 -14.79
N ARG A 134 -17.05 -2.86 -14.86
CA ARG A 134 -17.95 -3.72 -15.65
C ARG A 134 -19.43 -3.61 -15.26
N ARG A 135 -19.74 -3.02 -14.10
CA ARG A 135 -21.11 -2.71 -13.65
C ARG A 135 -21.62 -1.36 -14.14
N ILE A 136 -20.79 -0.60 -14.86
CA ILE A 136 -21.14 0.71 -15.42
C ILE A 136 -21.35 0.60 -16.94
N THR A 137 -20.43 -0.09 -17.62
CA THR A 137 -20.45 -0.33 -19.06
C THR A 137 -19.66 -1.59 -19.40
N TYR A 138 -19.87 -2.18 -20.58
CA TYR A 138 -19.00 -3.27 -21.06
C TYR A 138 -17.62 -2.75 -21.35
N PHE A 139 -16.58 -3.43 -20.82
CA PHE A 139 -15.20 -2.97 -20.90
C PHE A 139 -14.17 -4.12 -20.82
N LEU A 140 -12.93 -3.85 -21.23
CA LEU A 140 -11.77 -4.69 -20.88
C LEU A 140 -11.37 -4.36 -19.43
N ASP A 141 -12.08 -4.98 -18.48
CA ASP A 141 -11.98 -4.65 -17.05
C ASP A 141 -10.80 -5.36 -16.39
N ARG A 142 -9.61 -4.87 -16.73
CA ARG A 142 -8.32 -5.39 -16.25
C ARG A 142 -7.30 -4.25 -16.10
N PRO A 143 -6.35 -4.35 -15.13
CA PRO A 143 -5.49 -3.22 -14.78
C PRO A 143 -4.42 -2.88 -15.82
N ASP A 144 -4.05 -3.80 -16.72
CA ASP A 144 -3.06 -3.56 -17.78
C ASP A 144 -3.61 -2.91 -19.04
N VAL A 145 -4.90 -2.61 -19.11
CA VAL A 145 -5.51 -1.82 -20.18
C VAL A 145 -5.67 -0.39 -19.71
N MET A 146 -4.76 0.47 -20.13
CA MET A 146 -4.67 1.87 -19.72
C MET A 146 -5.09 2.80 -20.86
N ALA A 147 -6.03 3.70 -20.57
CA ALA A 147 -6.57 4.67 -21.54
C ALA A 147 -6.62 6.09 -20.94
N SER A 148 -6.70 7.11 -21.79
CA SER A 148 -7.07 8.46 -21.38
C SER A 148 -8.60 8.63 -21.38
N TYR A 149 -9.12 9.36 -20.38
CA TYR A 149 -10.56 9.47 -20.16
C TYR A 149 -11.06 10.89 -20.31
N THR A 150 -12.17 11.03 -21.02
CA THR A 150 -13.03 12.21 -21.02
C THR A 150 -14.40 11.80 -20.49
N VAL A 151 -14.94 12.56 -19.52
CA VAL A 151 -16.18 12.21 -18.85
C VAL A 151 -17.12 13.40 -18.83
N THR A 152 -18.34 13.23 -19.35
CA THR A 152 -19.41 14.21 -19.29
C THR A 152 -20.52 13.70 -18.36
N LEU A 153 -20.78 14.42 -17.28
CA LEU A 153 -21.87 14.14 -16.35
C LEU A 153 -23.00 15.11 -16.58
N ARG A 154 -24.23 14.61 -16.68
CA ARG A 154 -25.46 15.41 -16.80
C ARG A 154 -26.44 14.99 -15.72
N ALA A 155 -26.99 15.94 -14.98
CA ALA A 155 -27.94 15.67 -13.91
C ALA A 155 -28.89 16.85 -13.63
N ASP A 156 -29.93 16.60 -12.84
CA ASP A 156 -30.78 17.63 -12.27
C ASP A 156 -29.96 18.56 -11.38
N LYS A 157 -29.92 19.85 -11.72
CA LYS A 157 -29.10 20.85 -11.02
C LYS A 157 -29.52 21.09 -9.58
N ALA A 158 -30.81 20.99 -9.29
CA ALA A 158 -31.32 21.23 -7.95
C ALA A 158 -30.98 20.07 -7.00
N LYS A 159 -31.02 18.84 -7.51
CA LYS A 159 -30.69 17.62 -6.74
C LYS A 159 -29.20 17.36 -6.62
N TYR A 160 -28.45 17.60 -7.69
CA TYR A 160 -27.03 17.27 -7.82
C TYR A 160 -26.21 18.49 -8.27
N PRO A 161 -26.09 19.55 -7.44
CA PRO A 161 -25.40 20.77 -7.82
C PRO A 161 -23.90 20.59 -8.04
N VAL A 162 -23.30 19.54 -7.47
CA VAL A 162 -21.88 19.17 -7.62
C VAL A 162 -21.77 17.94 -8.49
N LEU A 163 -20.95 18.02 -9.56
CA LEU A 163 -20.66 16.92 -10.50
C LEU A 163 -19.15 16.76 -10.63
N LEU A 164 -18.59 15.68 -10.10
CA LEU A 164 -17.14 15.42 -10.05
C LEU A 164 -16.77 14.16 -10.82
N SER A 165 -15.60 14.20 -11.46
CA SER A 165 -14.95 13.01 -12.03
C SER A 165 -13.41 13.18 -12.01
N ASN A 166 -12.69 12.20 -12.55
CA ASN A 166 -11.23 12.18 -12.56
C ASN A 166 -10.64 13.34 -13.39
N GLY A 167 -9.48 13.82 -12.98
CA GLY A 167 -8.67 14.76 -13.75
C GLY A 167 -9.03 16.21 -13.54
N ASN A 168 -9.01 16.99 -14.62
CA ASN A 168 -9.24 18.44 -14.61
C ASN A 168 -10.63 18.77 -15.17
N LEU A 169 -11.30 19.77 -14.58
CA LEU A 169 -12.56 20.28 -15.10
C LEU A 169 -12.31 21.08 -16.38
N LEU A 170 -12.83 20.59 -17.51
CA LEU A 170 -12.67 21.22 -18.81
C LEU A 170 -13.79 22.24 -19.09
N GLU A 171 -15.04 21.86 -18.82
CA GLU A 171 -16.22 22.65 -19.15
C GLU A 171 -17.37 22.32 -18.19
N GLN A 172 -18.21 23.30 -17.92
CA GLN A 172 -19.47 23.10 -17.21
C GLN A 172 -20.52 24.11 -17.66
N GLY A 173 -21.80 23.77 -17.56
CA GLY A 173 -22.86 24.64 -18.03
C GLY A 173 -24.25 24.15 -17.67
N THR A 174 -25.26 24.98 -18.00
CA THR A 174 -26.68 24.68 -17.79
C THR A 174 -27.30 24.14 -19.08
N LEU A 175 -28.18 23.16 -18.95
CA LEU A 175 -29.00 22.61 -20.03
C LEU A 175 -30.43 23.18 -19.97
N ASP A 176 -31.16 23.17 -21.10
CA ASP A 176 -32.46 23.84 -21.23
C ASP A 176 -33.60 23.27 -20.37
N ASP A 177 -33.43 22.03 -19.87
CA ASP A 177 -34.45 21.27 -19.15
C ASP A 177 -34.29 21.29 -17.62
N GLY A 178 -33.57 22.28 -17.06
CA GLY A 178 -33.25 22.38 -15.63
C GLY A 178 -32.11 21.49 -15.18
N ARG A 179 -31.54 20.74 -16.09
CA ARG A 179 -30.29 19.98 -15.86
C ARG A 179 -29.06 20.86 -16.09
N HIS A 180 -27.94 20.36 -15.67
CA HIS A 180 -26.62 20.93 -15.94
C HIS A 180 -25.62 19.83 -16.28
N PHE A 181 -24.43 20.23 -16.72
CA PHE A 181 -23.36 19.30 -17.02
C PHE A 181 -22.01 19.77 -16.50
N ALA A 182 -21.11 18.81 -16.31
CA ALA A 182 -19.68 19.03 -16.11
C ALA A 182 -18.91 18.04 -16.99
N LYS A 183 -17.91 18.54 -17.69
CA LYS A 183 -17.00 17.75 -18.53
C LYS A 183 -15.61 17.76 -17.93
N TRP A 184 -15.09 16.57 -17.69
CA TRP A 184 -13.80 16.31 -17.08
C TRP A 184 -12.85 15.61 -18.04
N VAL A 185 -11.56 15.89 -17.93
CA VAL A 185 -10.50 15.26 -18.71
C VAL A 185 -9.39 14.80 -17.79
N ASP A 186 -9.04 13.52 -17.85
CA ASP A 186 -7.82 13.01 -17.26
C ASP A 186 -6.78 12.81 -18.36
N PRO A 187 -5.72 13.65 -18.40
CA PRO A 187 -4.71 13.58 -19.44
C PRO A 187 -3.78 12.37 -19.31
N HIS A 188 -3.75 11.74 -18.12
CA HIS A 188 -2.91 10.59 -17.85
C HIS A 188 -3.67 9.30 -18.14
N LYS A 189 -3.01 8.36 -18.82
CA LYS A 189 -3.57 7.03 -19.02
C LYS A 189 -3.72 6.32 -17.69
N LYS A 190 -4.87 5.70 -17.48
CA LYS A 190 -5.17 4.89 -16.31
C LYS A 190 -6.00 3.67 -16.66
N PRO A 191 -5.92 2.58 -15.84
CA PRO A 191 -6.87 1.48 -15.92
C PRO A 191 -8.26 1.91 -15.43
N CYS A 192 -9.27 1.14 -15.81
CA CYS A 192 -10.66 1.47 -15.48
C CYS A 192 -11.00 1.36 -13.98
N TYR A 193 -10.24 0.62 -13.20
CA TYR A 193 -10.49 0.51 -11.76
C TYR A 193 -10.28 1.85 -11.01
N LEU A 194 -9.55 2.78 -11.60
CA LEU A 194 -9.32 4.13 -11.07
C LEU A 194 -10.37 5.16 -11.49
N PHE A 195 -11.36 4.74 -12.30
CA PHE A 195 -12.46 5.61 -12.68
C PHE A 195 -13.34 5.95 -11.49
N ALA A 196 -13.70 7.23 -11.38
CA ALA A 196 -14.69 7.69 -10.40
C ALA A 196 -15.59 8.78 -10.95
N LEU A 197 -16.83 8.81 -10.44
CA LEU A 197 -17.72 9.95 -10.49
C LEU A 197 -18.43 10.12 -9.16
N VAL A 198 -18.72 11.36 -8.82
CA VAL A 198 -19.58 11.74 -7.68
C VAL A 198 -20.54 12.83 -8.12
N ALA A 199 -21.82 12.69 -7.75
CA ALA A 199 -22.81 13.74 -7.98
C ALA A 199 -23.72 13.88 -6.75
N GLY A 200 -23.85 15.09 -6.18
CA GLY A 200 -24.62 15.27 -4.97
C GLY A 200 -24.67 16.71 -4.46
N GLN A 201 -25.34 16.86 -3.31
CA GLN A 201 -25.33 18.09 -2.54
C GLN A 201 -24.15 18.10 -1.57
N LEU A 202 -23.01 18.61 -2.03
CA LEU A 202 -21.76 18.63 -1.29
C LEU A 202 -21.27 20.06 -1.11
N VAL A 203 -20.49 20.26 -0.05
CA VAL A 203 -19.73 21.50 0.23
C VAL A 203 -18.26 21.15 0.33
N ALA A 204 -17.38 22.09 -0.03
CA ALA A 204 -15.94 21.84 -0.07
C ALA A 204 -15.17 22.77 0.87
N ARG A 205 -14.18 22.21 1.56
CA ARG A 205 -13.03 22.97 2.04
C ARG A 205 -12.02 23.04 0.90
N GLU A 206 -11.57 24.24 0.58
CA GLU A 206 -10.63 24.48 -0.52
C GLU A 206 -9.35 25.11 -0.02
N GLN A 207 -8.23 24.72 -0.60
CA GLN A 207 -6.91 25.30 -0.37
C GLN A 207 -6.13 25.36 -1.68
N ARG A 208 -5.51 26.51 -1.97
CA ARG A 208 -4.53 26.65 -3.06
C ARG A 208 -3.14 26.48 -2.50
N ILE A 209 -2.33 25.69 -3.19
CA ILE A 209 -0.93 25.47 -2.89
C ILE A 209 -0.08 25.78 -4.12
N ILE A 210 1.20 26.08 -3.89
CA ILE A 210 2.20 26.21 -4.94
C ILE A 210 3.22 25.10 -4.75
N SER A 211 3.33 24.22 -5.75
CA SER A 211 4.31 23.14 -5.77
C SER A 211 5.74 23.69 -5.92
N ARG A 212 6.74 22.85 -5.68
CA ARG A 212 8.16 23.22 -5.87
C ARG A 212 8.49 23.64 -7.31
N SER A 213 7.72 23.16 -8.28
CA SER A 213 7.84 23.59 -9.68
C SER A 213 7.31 25.00 -9.95
N GLY A 214 6.67 25.65 -8.95
CA GLY A 214 6.01 26.93 -9.08
C GLY A 214 4.59 26.87 -9.65
N LYS A 215 4.05 25.66 -9.90
CA LYS A 215 2.67 25.47 -10.37
C LYS A 215 1.68 25.60 -9.21
N GLU A 216 0.58 26.32 -9.44
CA GLU A 216 -0.56 26.39 -8.52
C GLU A 216 -1.45 25.18 -8.68
N HIS A 217 -1.92 24.61 -7.57
CA HIS A 217 -2.86 23.51 -7.50
C HIS A 217 -4.00 23.83 -6.55
N LEU A 218 -5.21 23.34 -6.87
CA LEU A 218 -6.38 23.45 -6.03
C LEU A 218 -6.63 22.11 -5.31
N LEU A 219 -6.57 22.12 -3.98
CA LEU A 219 -6.94 20.99 -3.12
C LEU A 219 -8.35 21.19 -2.59
N GLN A 220 -9.18 20.14 -2.64
CA GLN A 220 -10.59 20.21 -2.24
C GLN A 220 -10.98 18.98 -1.42
N VAL A 221 -11.63 19.18 -0.28
CA VAL A 221 -12.23 18.11 0.53
C VAL A 221 -13.74 18.34 0.56
N PHE A 222 -14.46 17.47 -0.14
CA PHE A 222 -15.92 17.53 -0.28
C PHE A 222 -16.61 16.65 0.78
N VAL A 223 -17.58 17.22 1.45
CA VAL A 223 -18.38 16.55 2.48
C VAL A 223 -19.84 16.99 2.36
N ARG A 224 -20.73 16.31 3.09
CA ARG A 224 -22.13 16.75 3.21
C ARG A 224 -22.20 18.08 3.96
N PRO A 225 -23.24 18.92 3.66
CA PRO A 225 -23.54 20.09 4.47
C PRO A 225 -23.66 19.70 5.96
N GLY A 226 -22.99 20.46 6.83
CA GLY A 226 -22.92 20.21 8.27
C GLY A 226 -21.66 19.47 8.76
N ASP A 227 -20.80 18.99 7.85
CA ASP A 227 -19.55 18.31 8.20
C ASP A 227 -18.27 19.11 7.82
N LEU A 228 -18.44 20.32 7.27
CA LEU A 228 -17.32 21.13 6.76
C LEU A 228 -16.31 21.52 7.84
N ASP A 229 -16.77 21.79 9.05
CA ASP A 229 -15.96 22.16 10.21
C ASP A 229 -15.04 21.02 10.70
N LYS A 230 -15.33 19.78 10.30
CA LYS A 230 -14.59 18.56 10.69
C LYS A 230 -13.48 18.17 9.69
N THR A 231 -13.23 18.97 8.64
CA THR A 231 -12.35 18.61 7.51
C THR A 231 -10.97 19.26 7.58
N GLU A 232 -10.68 20.06 8.60
CA GLU A 232 -9.44 20.82 8.69
C GLU A 232 -8.21 19.91 8.74
N HIS A 233 -8.26 18.88 9.57
CA HIS A 233 -7.14 17.94 9.70
C HIS A 233 -6.87 17.16 8.42
N ALA A 234 -7.91 16.70 7.73
CA ALA A 234 -7.75 16.01 6.43
C ALA A 234 -7.11 16.94 5.38
N MET A 235 -7.50 18.22 5.33
CA MET A 235 -6.87 19.18 4.42
C MET A 235 -5.40 19.44 4.79
N ASN A 236 -5.08 19.58 6.07
CA ASN A 236 -3.70 19.76 6.53
C ASN A 236 -2.84 18.53 6.22
N SER A 237 -3.38 17.33 6.41
CA SER A 237 -2.74 16.06 6.07
C SER A 237 -2.48 15.95 4.57
N LEU A 238 -3.42 16.36 3.73
CA LEU A 238 -3.24 16.39 2.28
C LEU A 238 -2.13 17.35 1.84
N MET A 239 -2.11 18.57 2.40
CA MET A 239 -1.03 19.54 2.12
C MET A 239 0.35 19.00 2.55
N ALA A 240 0.43 18.37 3.71
CA ALA A 240 1.64 17.74 4.21
C ALA A 240 2.10 16.59 3.31
N SER A 241 1.17 15.75 2.83
CA SER A 241 1.46 14.63 1.92
C SER A 241 2.06 15.12 0.60
N VAL A 242 1.48 16.16 -0.01
CA VAL A 242 2.02 16.79 -1.23
C VAL A 242 3.45 17.29 -1.00
N ALA A 243 3.66 18.03 0.08
CA ALA A 243 4.97 18.61 0.40
C ALA A 243 6.02 17.54 0.69
N TRP A 244 5.65 16.48 1.40
CA TRP A 244 6.54 15.38 1.73
C TRP A 244 6.95 14.57 0.50
N ASP A 245 6.02 14.27 -0.40
CA ASP A 245 6.31 13.48 -1.60
C ASP A 245 7.25 14.23 -2.56
N GLU A 246 7.02 15.53 -2.73
CA GLU A 246 7.95 16.40 -3.46
C GLU A 246 9.34 16.48 -2.80
N ALA A 247 9.38 16.50 -1.46
CA ALA A 247 10.64 16.57 -0.73
C ALA A 247 11.41 15.27 -0.76
N ARG A 248 10.71 14.16 -0.54
CA ARG A 248 11.30 12.85 -0.30
C ARG A 248 11.67 12.12 -1.59
N PHE A 249 10.84 12.23 -2.62
CA PHE A 249 10.97 11.49 -3.88
C PHE A 249 11.00 12.36 -5.13
N GLY A 250 10.79 13.67 -5.00
CA GLY A 250 10.72 14.57 -6.14
C GLY A 250 9.46 14.40 -7.00
N LEU A 251 8.39 13.86 -6.42
CA LEU A 251 7.15 13.55 -7.11
C LEU A 251 6.11 14.68 -6.95
N PRO A 252 5.88 15.51 -7.98
CA PRO A 252 4.92 16.59 -7.90
C PRO A 252 3.48 16.10 -8.09
N LEU A 253 2.52 16.88 -7.62
CA LEU A 253 1.13 16.70 -8.06
C LEU A 253 1.05 17.02 -9.57
N ASP A 254 0.54 16.06 -10.34
CA ASP A 254 0.52 16.08 -11.81
C ASP A 254 -0.78 16.59 -12.43
N LEU A 255 -1.77 16.96 -11.60
CA LEU A 255 -3.06 17.53 -11.98
C LEU A 255 -3.20 18.98 -11.47
N GLU A 256 -4.11 19.77 -12.04
CA GLU A 256 -4.39 21.14 -11.60
C GLU A 256 -5.13 21.15 -10.26
N ARG A 257 -5.82 20.06 -9.93
CA ARG A 257 -6.56 19.88 -8.69
C ARG A 257 -6.43 18.46 -8.14
N PHE A 258 -6.69 18.35 -6.86
CA PHE A 258 -6.81 17.07 -6.16
C PHE A 258 -8.02 17.11 -5.24
N MET A 259 -8.89 16.12 -5.35
CA MET A 259 -10.18 16.08 -4.67
C MET A 259 -10.27 14.85 -3.76
N ILE A 260 -10.77 15.06 -2.56
CA ILE A 260 -11.21 14.02 -1.62
C ILE A 260 -12.72 14.19 -1.44
N VAL A 261 -13.48 13.10 -1.51
CA VAL A 261 -14.92 13.10 -1.20
C VAL A 261 -15.19 12.07 -0.12
N ALA A 262 -15.88 12.47 0.94
CA ALA A 262 -16.26 11.57 2.03
C ALA A 262 -17.69 11.05 1.87
N THR A 263 -17.86 9.73 2.05
CA THR A 263 -19.17 9.05 2.08
C THR A 263 -19.28 8.10 3.26
N SER A 264 -20.48 7.88 3.78
CA SER A 264 -20.72 6.96 4.90
C SER A 264 -20.97 5.51 4.46
N ASP A 265 -21.43 5.30 3.22
CA ASP A 265 -21.69 3.98 2.66
C ASP A 265 -20.57 3.64 1.68
N PHE A 266 -19.55 2.96 2.19
CA PHE A 266 -18.34 2.62 1.44
C PHE A 266 -17.72 1.33 1.97
N ASN A 267 -17.43 0.39 1.08
CA ASN A 267 -16.90 -0.93 1.43
C ASN A 267 -15.42 -0.89 1.85
N MET A 268 -14.70 0.17 1.48
CA MET A 268 -13.27 0.35 1.74
C MET A 268 -13.03 1.42 2.82
N GLY A 269 -11.80 1.55 3.28
CA GLY A 269 -11.36 2.70 4.08
C GLY A 269 -11.31 3.97 3.23
N ALA A 270 -10.63 3.88 2.11
CA ALA A 270 -10.55 4.89 1.08
C ALA A 270 -10.22 4.25 -0.28
N MET A 271 -10.19 5.05 -1.35
CA MET A 271 -9.87 4.63 -2.71
C MET A 271 -9.16 5.75 -3.46
N GLU A 272 -8.03 5.41 -4.07
CA GLU A 272 -7.11 6.30 -4.76
C GLU A 272 -7.53 6.74 -6.17
N ASN A 273 -8.79 6.71 -6.54
CA ASN A 273 -9.24 7.12 -7.88
C ASN A 273 -8.54 8.40 -8.33
N LYS A 274 -7.91 8.37 -9.51
CA LYS A 274 -7.01 9.43 -10.00
C LYS A 274 -7.63 10.83 -9.89
N GLY A 275 -7.08 11.66 -9.01
CA GLY A 275 -7.52 13.03 -8.78
C GLY A 275 -8.86 13.22 -8.07
N LEU A 276 -9.58 12.14 -7.77
CA LEU A 276 -10.87 12.13 -7.07
C LEU A 276 -10.93 10.94 -6.10
N ASN A 277 -10.23 11.05 -4.98
CA ASN A 277 -10.23 10.00 -3.96
C ASN A 277 -11.58 9.97 -3.23
N ILE A 278 -12.09 8.76 -2.99
CA ILE A 278 -13.33 8.56 -2.24
C ILE A 278 -12.99 7.88 -0.91
N PHE A 279 -13.48 8.44 0.19
CA PHE A 279 -13.14 8.05 1.55
C PHE A 279 -14.37 7.67 2.35
N ASN A 280 -14.25 6.67 3.19
CA ASN A 280 -15.15 6.53 4.32
C ASN A 280 -15.00 7.75 5.23
N THR A 281 -16.12 8.31 5.70
CA THR A 281 -16.15 9.49 6.58
C THR A 281 -15.24 9.36 7.81
N LYS A 282 -15.02 8.14 8.29
CA LYS A 282 -14.13 7.82 9.40
C LYS A 282 -12.68 8.35 9.20
N TYR A 283 -12.22 8.43 7.96
CA TYR A 283 -10.86 8.82 7.61
C TYR A 283 -10.76 10.25 7.04
N VAL A 284 -11.81 11.04 7.22
CA VAL A 284 -11.85 12.46 6.82
C VAL A 284 -12.32 13.36 7.96
N LEU A 285 -13.35 12.93 8.69
CA LEU A 285 -14.04 13.78 9.66
C LEU A 285 -13.45 13.63 11.06
N ALA A 286 -12.85 14.69 11.58
CA ALA A 286 -12.39 14.77 12.95
C ALA A 286 -13.01 15.97 13.67
N ASN A 287 -13.77 15.70 14.74
CA ASN A 287 -14.23 16.74 15.66
C ASN A 287 -13.27 16.78 16.86
N PRO A 288 -12.56 17.90 17.11
CA PRO A 288 -11.59 17.98 18.22
C PRO A 288 -12.19 17.69 19.60
N ALA A 289 -13.49 17.83 19.77
CA ALA A 289 -14.16 17.53 21.04
C ALA A 289 -14.41 16.02 21.28
N THR A 290 -14.37 15.19 20.22
CA THR A 290 -14.74 13.76 20.30
C THR A 290 -13.74 12.81 19.66
N ALA A 291 -12.90 13.30 18.74
CA ALA A 291 -11.89 12.48 18.07
C ALA A 291 -10.69 12.22 19.01
N THR A 292 -10.15 11.00 18.95
CA THR A 292 -8.96 10.59 19.69
C THR A 292 -7.69 10.90 18.90
N ASP A 293 -6.52 10.84 19.55
CA ASP A 293 -5.22 10.96 18.86
C ASP A 293 -5.08 9.89 17.77
N MET A 294 -5.61 8.69 18.00
CA MET A 294 -5.65 7.62 17.01
C MET A 294 -6.49 7.98 15.78
N ASP A 295 -7.64 8.66 15.97
CA ASP A 295 -8.46 9.12 14.84
C ASP A 295 -7.70 10.13 13.99
N PHE A 296 -7.01 11.09 14.62
CA PHE A 296 -6.17 12.06 13.91
C PHE A 296 -5.01 11.37 13.18
N GLY A 297 -4.31 10.44 13.83
CA GLY A 297 -3.23 9.67 13.21
C GLY A 297 -3.70 8.82 12.02
N ASN A 298 -4.86 8.18 12.13
CA ASN A 298 -5.45 7.40 11.05
C ASN A 298 -5.86 8.27 9.85
N ILE A 299 -6.42 9.47 10.08
CA ILE A 299 -6.74 10.41 9.00
C ILE A 299 -5.46 10.83 8.28
N GLU A 300 -4.40 11.20 9.00
CA GLU A 300 -3.11 11.57 8.41
C GLU A 300 -2.54 10.44 7.55
N SER A 301 -2.49 9.22 8.10
CA SER A 301 -1.96 8.05 7.42
C SER A 301 -2.75 7.70 6.16
N VAL A 302 -4.09 7.61 6.23
CA VAL A 302 -4.93 7.21 5.10
C VAL A 302 -4.98 8.31 4.03
N VAL A 303 -5.04 9.60 4.40
CA VAL A 303 -4.92 10.70 3.44
C VAL A 303 -3.57 10.66 2.72
N GLY A 304 -2.48 10.39 3.44
CA GLY A 304 -1.15 10.18 2.85
C GLY A 304 -1.13 8.99 1.90
N HIS A 305 -1.65 7.84 2.34
CA HIS A 305 -1.74 6.62 1.55
C HIS A 305 -2.40 6.86 0.19
N GLU A 306 -3.61 7.41 0.18
CA GLU A 306 -4.35 7.66 -1.06
C GLU A 306 -3.67 8.70 -1.96
N TYR A 307 -3.07 9.73 -1.36
CA TYR A 307 -2.31 10.70 -2.13
C TYR A 307 -1.07 10.06 -2.78
N PHE A 308 -0.33 9.20 -2.06
CA PHE A 308 0.89 8.57 -2.59
C PHE A 308 0.61 7.58 -3.71
N HIS A 309 -0.56 6.98 -3.74
CA HIS A 309 -1.03 6.19 -4.86
C HIS A 309 -1.07 6.97 -6.18
N ASN A 310 -1.14 8.30 -6.15
CA ASN A 310 -1.15 9.12 -7.37
C ASN A 310 0.00 8.75 -8.34
N TRP A 311 1.15 8.36 -7.79
CA TRP A 311 2.30 7.83 -8.54
C TRP A 311 2.42 6.30 -8.41
N THR A 312 2.36 5.74 -7.19
CA THR A 312 2.51 4.32 -6.93
C THR A 312 1.17 3.60 -6.94
N GLY A 313 0.68 3.28 -8.11
CA GLY A 313 -0.63 2.67 -8.40
C GLY A 313 -1.34 3.31 -9.58
N ASN A 314 -1.30 4.65 -9.70
CA ASN A 314 -2.03 5.38 -10.74
C ASN A 314 -1.17 5.67 -11.97
N ARG A 315 0.00 6.30 -11.82
CA ARG A 315 0.93 6.55 -12.93
C ARG A 315 1.65 5.27 -13.35
N ILE A 316 2.08 4.46 -12.39
CA ILE A 316 2.56 3.10 -12.61
C ILE A 316 1.59 2.17 -11.89
N THR A 317 1.00 1.23 -12.60
CA THR A 317 -0.04 0.35 -12.07
C THR A 317 0.35 -1.14 -12.15
N CYS A 318 -0.52 -2.01 -11.64
CA CYS A 318 -0.31 -3.46 -11.64
C CYS A 318 -0.60 -4.06 -13.01
N ARG A 319 0.25 -4.95 -13.51
CA ARG A 319 0.00 -5.73 -14.74
C ARG A 319 -1.24 -6.62 -14.61
N ASP A 320 -1.40 -7.23 -13.45
CA ASP A 320 -2.51 -8.11 -13.09
C ASP A 320 -2.75 -8.04 -11.57
N TRP A 321 -3.86 -8.56 -11.08
CA TRP A 321 -4.21 -8.45 -9.68
C TRP A 321 -3.32 -9.27 -8.73
N PHE A 322 -2.53 -10.21 -9.22
CA PHE A 322 -1.52 -10.89 -8.41
C PHE A 322 -0.40 -9.95 -7.96
N GLN A 323 -0.21 -8.84 -8.68
CA GLN A 323 0.77 -7.80 -8.36
C GLN A 323 0.25 -6.76 -7.36
N LEU A 324 -0.90 -6.98 -6.71
CA LEU A 324 -1.58 -5.98 -5.87
C LEU A 324 -0.65 -5.34 -4.84
N SER A 325 0.25 -6.10 -4.22
CA SER A 325 1.23 -5.57 -3.25
C SER A 325 2.25 -4.60 -3.88
N LEU A 326 2.41 -4.60 -5.21
CA LEU A 326 3.23 -3.61 -5.91
C LEU A 326 2.75 -2.19 -5.62
N LYS A 327 1.43 -1.97 -5.60
CA LYS A 327 0.87 -0.67 -5.24
C LYS A 327 0.61 -0.58 -3.73
N GLU A 328 -0.01 -1.57 -3.12
CA GLU A 328 -0.43 -1.51 -1.72
C GLU A 328 0.75 -1.58 -0.74
N GLY A 329 1.61 -2.58 -0.87
CA GLY A 329 2.78 -2.72 0.00
C GLY A 329 3.75 -1.54 -0.11
N LEU A 330 3.97 -1.04 -1.34
CA LEU A 330 4.80 0.15 -1.56
C LEU A 330 4.15 1.40 -0.97
N THR A 331 2.86 1.57 -1.09
CA THR A 331 2.17 2.77 -0.61
C THR A 331 1.99 2.75 0.90
N VAL A 332 1.73 1.59 1.53
CA VAL A 332 1.79 1.43 3.00
C VAL A 332 3.19 1.76 3.54
N PHE A 333 4.25 1.29 2.90
CA PHE A 333 5.61 1.69 3.28
C PHE A 333 5.78 3.21 3.23
N ARG A 334 5.25 3.87 2.20
CA ARG A 334 5.36 5.33 2.03
C ARG A 334 4.54 6.10 3.06
N ASP A 335 3.31 5.66 3.37
CA ASP A 335 2.49 6.31 4.39
C ASP A 335 3.07 6.13 5.80
N GLN A 336 3.65 4.97 6.12
CA GLN A 336 4.37 4.72 7.37
C GLN A 336 5.61 5.63 7.50
N GLU A 337 6.43 5.76 6.44
CA GLU A 337 7.58 6.68 6.43
C GLU A 337 7.13 8.15 6.56
N PHE A 338 6.03 8.53 5.91
CA PHE A 338 5.42 9.85 6.02
C PHE A 338 4.99 10.16 7.45
N SER A 339 4.18 9.29 8.06
CA SER A 339 3.69 9.48 9.43
C SER A 339 4.85 9.51 10.44
N GLN A 340 5.90 8.70 10.23
CA GLN A 340 7.11 8.76 11.05
C GLN A 340 7.84 10.09 10.89
N ASP A 341 7.97 10.62 9.67
CA ASP A 341 8.62 11.91 9.42
C ASP A 341 7.78 13.08 9.99
N MET A 342 6.45 12.99 9.98
CA MET A 342 5.56 13.98 10.61
C MET A 342 5.62 13.95 12.14
N ALA A 343 5.88 12.81 12.76
CA ALA A 343 6.03 12.67 14.20
C ALA A 343 7.25 13.44 14.76
N GLY A 344 8.30 13.62 13.97
CA GLY A 344 9.41 14.51 14.24
C GLY A 344 10.65 13.83 14.83
N ASP A 345 10.81 13.75 16.16
CA ASP A 345 12.03 13.23 16.79
C ASP A 345 12.13 11.70 16.79
N THR A 346 13.30 11.17 17.16
CA THR A 346 13.61 9.74 17.09
C THR A 346 12.65 8.88 17.91
N SER A 347 12.26 9.34 19.10
CA SER A 347 11.36 8.57 19.97
C SER A 347 9.91 8.62 19.50
N ALA A 348 9.45 9.74 18.97
CA ALA A 348 8.13 9.88 18.35
C ALA A 348 8.02 9.03 17.08
N ARG A 349 9.06 9.02 16.23
CA ARG A 349 9.16 8.10 15.09
C ARG A 349 9.06 6.63 15.49
N ALA A 350 9.69 6.27 16.62
CA ALA A 350 9.63 4.91 17.15
C ALA A 350 8.22 4.53 17.62
N VAL A 351 7.44 5.45 18.17
CA VAL A 351 6.02 5.21 18.53
C VAL A 351 5.24 4.76 17.30
N LYS A 352 5.37 5.49 16.20
CA LYS A 352 4.69 5.12 14.94
C LYS A 352 5.15 3.76 14.42
N ARG A 353 6.47 3.49 14.44
CA ARG A 353 7.00 2.18 14.06
C ARG A 353 6.48 1.04 14.95
N ILE A 354 6.33 1.28 16.25
CA ILE A 354 5.75 0.33 17.19
C ILE A 354 4.30 0.01 16.83
N GLU A 355 3.50 1.02 16.48
CA GLU A 355 2.11 0.83 16.02
C GLU A 355 2.04 -0.06 14.78
N ASP A 356 2.87 0.21 13.77
CA ASP A 356 2.94 -0.57 12.54
C ASP A 356 3.31 -2.04 12.83
N VAL A 357 4.34 -2.27 13.64
CA VAL A 357 4.79 -3.61 14.02
C VAL A 357 3.77 -4.35 14.88
N ARG A 358 3.01 -3.64 15.72
CA ARG A 358 1.92 -4.26 16.50
C ARG A 358 0.86 -4.84 15.57
N VAL A 359 0.42 -4.09 14.54
CA VAL A 359 -0.53 -4.61 13.55
C VAL A 359 0.05 -5.83 12.83
N LEU A 360 1.28 -5.74 12.36
CA LEU A 360 1.96 -6.86 11.70
C LEU A 360 1.97 -8.11 12.58
N ARG A 361 2.43 -8.01 13.84
CA ARG A 361 2.56 -9.16 14.76
C ARG A 361 1.22 -9.73 15.21
N THR A 362 0.23 -8.88 15.49
CA THR A 362 -1.05 -9.34 16.06
C THR A 362 -2.03 -9.82 15.00
N VAL A 363 -1.95 -9.33 13.77
CA VAL A 363 -2.90 -9.67 12.69
C VAL A 363 -2.22 -10.44 11.57
N GLN A 364 -1.12 -9.94 11.01
CA GLN A 364 -0.49 -10.55 9.84
C GLN A 364 0.25 -11.86 10.18
N PHE A 365 0.98 -11.93 11.30
CA PHE A 365 1.61 -13.19 11.72
C PHE A 365 0.57 -14.27 12.02
N ALA A 366 -0.61 -13.90 12.51
CA ALA A 366 -1.72 -14.82 12.71
C ALA A 366 -2.29 -15.31 11.36
N GLU A 367 -2.38 -14.45 10.35
CA GLU A 367 -2.77 -14.83 8.99
C GLU A 367 -1.76 -15.81 8.38
N ASP A 368 -0.46 -15.53 8.50
CA ASP A 368 0.62 -16.42 8.04
C ASP A 368 0.64 -17.80 8.75
N ALA A 369 0.16 -17.88 9.97
CA ALA A 369 0.07 -19.11 10.75
C ALA A 369 -1.26 -19.87 10.55
N GLY A 370 -2.20 -19.29 9.83
CA GLY A 370 -3.55 -19.80 9.64
C GLY A 370 -3.76 -20.53 8.31
N PRO A 371 -4.98 -21.07 8.11
CA PRO A 371 -5.33 -21.80 6.89
C PRO A 371 -5.43 -20.92 5.64
N MET A 372 -5.49 -19.59 5.82
CA MET A 372 -5.56 -18.59 4.74
C MET A 372 -4.18 -18.00 4.40
N ALA A 373 -3.09 -18.56 4.95
CA ALA A 373 -1.74 -18.10 4.64
C ALA A 373 -1.47 -18.15 3.13
N HIS A 374 -0.92 -17.07 2.61
CA HIS A 374 -0.57 -16.93 1.19
C HIS A 374 0.67 -16.05 1.01
N PRO A 375 1.39 -16.15 -0.12
CA PRO A 375 2.50 -15.26 -0.44
C PRO A 375 2.05 -13.80 -0.58
N VAL A 376 2.99 -12.85 -0.44
CA VAL A 376 2.77 -11.42 -0.75
C VAL A 376 2.35 -11.23 -2.21
N ARG A 377 2.87 -12.07 -3.11
CA ARG A 377 2.36 -12.22 -4.49
C ARG A 377 1.71 -13.59 -4.60
N PRO A 378 0.39 -13.70 -4.42
CA PRO A 378 -0.31 -14.97 -4.47
C PRO A 378 -0.23 -15.67 -5.83
N ASP A 379 -0.46 -16.98 -5.87
CA ASP A 379 -0.43 -17.77 -7.09
C ASP A 379 -1.81 -18.05 -7.69
N SER A 380 -2.87 -17.94 -6.89
CA SER A 380 -4.26 -18.15 -7.35
C SER A 380 -5.26 -17.39 -6.48
N TYR A 381 -6.42 -17.08 -7.04
CA TYR A 381 -7.59 -16.61 -6.31
C TYR A 381 -8.89 -17.09 -6.96
N VAL A 382 -9.95 -17.09 -6.16
CA VAL A 382 -11.33 -17.33 -6.62
C VAL A 382 -12.10 -16.02 -6.73
N GLU A 383 -12.00 -15.17 -5.70
CA GLU A 383 -12.62 -13.86 -5.63
C GLU A 383 -11.55 -12.82 -5.27
N ILE A 384 -11.32 -11.86 -6.18
CA ILE A 384 -10.23 -10.90 -6.05
C ILE A 384 -10.36 -10.02 -4.80
N ASN A 385 -11.58 -9.68 -4.39
CA ASN A 385 -11.78 -8.83 -3.19
C ASN A 385 -11.29 -9.50 -1.89
N ASN A 386 -11.10 -10.82 -1.88
CA ASN A 386 -10.50 -11.54 -0.76
C ASN A 386 -8.97 -11.39 -0.66
N PHE A 387 -8.32 -10.75 -1.65
CA PHE A 387 -6.87 -10.51 -1.66
C PHE A 387 -6.44 -9.22 -0.97
N TYR A 388 -7.36 -8.40 -0.54
CA TYR A 388 -7.07 -7.18 0.23
C TYR A 388 -6.80 -7.57 1.69
N THR A 389 -5.65 -8.23 1.91
CA THR A 389 -5.25 -8.88 3.17
C THR A 389 -4.09 -8.13 3.82
N VAL A 390 -3.92 -8.29 5.13
CA VAL A 390 -2.78 -7.72 5.85
C VAL A 390 -1.43 -8.28 5.37
N THR A 391 -1.40 -9.44 4.73
CA THR A 391 -0.19 -9.96 4.06
C THR A 391 0.18 -9.11 2.85
N ILE A 392 -0.77 -8.73 2.01
CA ILE A 392 -0.56 -7.89 0.84
C ILE A 392 -0.10 -6.48 1.25
N TYR A 393 -0.73 -5.90 2.27
CA TYR A 393 -0.50 -4.52 2.75
C TYR A 393 0.69 -4.45 3.70
N GLU A 394 0.57 -5.04 4.88
CA GLU A 394 1.54 -4.85 5.97
C GLU A 394 2.84 -5.65 5.76
N LYS A 395 2.74 -6.95 5.43
CA LYS A 395 3.95 -7.71 5.09
C LYS A 395 4.57 -7.21 3.77
N GLY A 396 3.73 -6.79 2.81
CA GLY A 396 4.19 -6.13 1.60
C GLY A 396 5.03 -4.89 1.89
N SER A 397 4.61 -4.04 2.83
CA SER A 397 5.36 -2.85 3.25
C SER A 397 6.70 -3.21 3.90
N GLU A 398 6.75 -4.29 4.69
CA GLU A 398 8.00 -4.78 5.28
C GLU A 398 8.97 -5.31 4.23
N VAL A 399 8.48 -5.94 3.15
CA VAL A 399 9.32 -6.35 2.03
C VAL A 399 9.97 -5.13 1.36
N VAL A 400 9.21 -4.05 1.16
CA VAL A 400 9.74 -2.79 0.62
C VAL A 400 10.74 -2.16 1.61
N ARG A 401 10.44 -2.15 2.90
CA ARG A 401 11.33 -1.64 3.95
C ARG A 401 12.66 -2.38 3.99
N MET A 402 12.65 -3.71 3.82
CA MET A 402 13.89 -4.48 3.69
C MET A 402 14.70 -4.11 2.46
N MET A 403 14.06 -3.76 1.32
CA MET A 403 14.81 -3.25 0.16
C MET A 403 15.55 -1.96 0.52
N GLN A 404 14.91 -1.02 1.22
CA GLN A 404 15.57 0.21 1.70
C GLN A 404 16.75 -0.12 2.62
N THR A 405 16.58 -1.04 3.57
CA THR A 405 17.65 -1.47 4.48
C THR A 405 18.82 -2.11 3.72
N LEU A 406 18.53 -2.94 2.70
CA LEU A 406 19.55 -3.68 1.93
C LEU A 406 20.31 -2.83 0.90
N VAL A 407 19.86 -1.59 0.63
CA VAL A 407 20.62 -0.63 -0.19
C VAL A 407 21.36 0.41 0.66
N ALA A 408 21.37 0.25 1.99
CA ALA A 408 22.10 1.10 2.91
C ALA A 408 23.62 1.09 2.61
N THR A 409 24.26 2.21 2.94
CA THR A 409 25.72 2.40 2.81
C THR A 409 26.27 2.95 4.12
N PRO A 410 27.59 2.94 4.34
CA PRO A 410 28.18 3.57 5.53
C PRO A 410 27.85 5.08 5.69
N ALA A 411 27.57 5.77 4.58
CA ALA A 411 27.16 7.17 4.58
C ALA A 411 25.62 7.35 4.74
N ASP A 412 24.85 6.30 4.46
CA ASP A 412 23.38 6.28 4.54
C ASP A 412 22.95 4.98 5.23
N LEU A 413 23.06 4.94 6.55
CA LEU A 413 22.79 3.74 7.36
C LEU A 413 21.33 3.26 7.31
N GLN A 414 20.40 4.14 6.90
CA GLN A 414 18.99 3.82 6.76
C GLN A 414 18.61 3.42 5.32
N GLY A 415 19.52 3.56 4.35
CA GLY A 415 19.27 3.27 2.94
C GLY A 415 18.29 4.23 2.23
N ARG A 416 18.00 5.39 2.86
CA ARG A 416 17.00 6.32 2.34
C ARG A 416 17.40 6.95 1.00
N ASP A 417 18.66 7.31 0.83
CA ASP A 417 19.20 7.88 -0.41
C ASP A 417 19.28 6.82 -1.51
N GLY A 418 19.73 5.61 -1.16
CA GLY A 418 19.76 4.47 -2.07
C GLY A 418 18.37 4.10 -2.58
N PHE A 419 17.39 4.06 -1.68
CA PHE A 419 16.01 3.79 -2.03
C PHE A 419 15.40 4.90 -2.90
N ALA A 420 15.68 6.17 -2.61
CA ALA A 420 15.21 7.30 -3.43
C ALA A 420 15.76 7.24 -4.87
N LYS A 421 17.03 6.83 -5.06
CA LYS A 421 17.61 6.56 -6.40
C LYS A 421 16.86 5.43 -7.11
N GLY A 422 16.53 4.36 -6.39
CA GLY A 422 15.74 3.25 -6.91
C GLY A 422 14.34 3.68 -7.35
N MET A 423 13.63 4.44 -6.52
CA MET A 423 12.32 5.00 -6.84
C MET A 423 12.38 5.89 -8.09
N LYS A 424 13.37 6.76 -8.18
CA LYS A 424 13.57 7.61 -9.37
C LYS A 424 13.72 6.76 -10.63
N LEU A 425 14.57 5.72 -10.61
CA LEU A 425 14.76 4.82 -11.74
C LEU A 425 13.48 4.06 -12.10
N TYR A 426 12.72 3.63 -11.10
CA TYR A 426 11.44 2.97 -11.29
C TYR A 426 10.44 3.86 -12.04
N PHE A 427 10.32 5.14 -11.67
CA PHE A 427 9.47 6.09 -12.38
C PHE A 427 9.99 6.41 -13.79
N GLU A 428 11.29 6.59 -13.97
CA GLU A 428 11.88 6.84 -15.27
C GLU A 428 11.66 5.69 -16.27
N ARG A 429 11.64 4.44 -15.79
CA ARG A 429 11.43 3.25 -16.62
C ARG A 429 9.97 2.96 -16.92
N HIS A 430 9.09 3.20 -15.97
CA HIS A 430 7.77 2.58 -15.98
C HIS A 430 6.60 3.57 -15.89
N ASP A 431 6.84 4.87 -15.94
CA ASP A 431 5.75 5.87 -15.97
C ASP A 431 4.78 5.59 -17.12
N GLY A 432 3.48 5.51 -16.80
CA GLY A 432 2.42 5.18 -17.75
C GLY A 432 2.34 3.69 -18.13
N GLN A 433 2.95 2.80 -17.35
CA GLN A 433 2.94 1.35 -17.60
C GLN A 433 2.27 0.57 -16.49
N ALA A 434 1.83 -0.65 -16.83
CA ALA A 434 1.35 -1.68 -15.91
C ALA A 434 2.45 -2.76 -15.75
N VAL A 435 2.98 -2.92 -14.55
CA VAL A 435 4.20 -3.71 -14.29
C VAL A 435 4.04 -4.68 -13.11
N THR A 436 5.11 -5.38 -12.74
CA THR A 436 5.13 -6.42 -11.73
C THR A 436 5.95 -6.04 -10.50
N CYS A 437 5.77 -6.76 -9.40
CA CYS A 437 6.64 -6.65 -8.22
C CYS A 437 8.12 -6.89 -8.57
N ASP A 438 8.39 -7.77 -9.54
CA ASP A 438 9.76 -8.05 -9.98
C ASP A 438 10.40 -6.85 -10.69
N ASP A 439 9.63 -6.08 -11.48
CA ASP A 439 10.11 -4.87 -12.15
C ASP A 439 10.50 -3.79 -11.15
N PHE A 440 9.71 -3.64 -10.09
CA PHE A 440 10.01 -2.73 -8.99
C PHE A 440 11.31 -3.11 -8.27
N ALA A 441 11.40 -4.37 -7.80
CA ALA A 441 12.59 -4.86 -7.10
C ALA A 441 13.85 -4.75 -7.96
N GLN A 442 13.74 -5.01 -9.27
CA GLN A 442 14.82 -4.87 -10.22
C GLN A 442 15.29 -3.42 -10.35
N ALA A 443 14.35 -2.45 -10.43
CA ALA A 443 14.70 -1.04 -10.52
C ALA A 443 15.45 -0.54 -9.27
N ILE A 444 15.03 -0.97 -8.06
CA ILE A 444 15.74 -0.63 -6.82
C ILE A 444 17.15 -1.21 -6.81
N ALA A 445 17.31 -2.48 -7.23
CA ALA A 445 18.62 -3.15 -7.29
C ALA A 445 19.56 -2.51 -8.33
N ASP A 446 19.06 -2.21 -9.53
CA ASP A 446 19.83 -1.62 -10.62
C ASP A 446 20.34 -0.21 -10.31
N ALA A 447 19.56 0.57 -9.57
CA ALA A 447 19.97 1.90 -9.11
C ALA A 447 21.07 1.86 -8.03
N ASN A 448 21.28 0.69 -7.41
CA ASN A 448 22.22 0.49 -6.30
C ASN A 448 23.14 -0.71 -6.58
N PRO A 449 23.92 -0.69 -7.66
CA PRO A 449 24.82 -1.79 -7.99
C PRO A 449 25.83 -2.01 -6.85
N GLY A 450 26.08 -3.27 -6.50
CA GLY A 450 26.95 -3.64 -5.39
C GLY A 450 26.29 -3.63 -4.02
N SER A 451 25.05 -3.16 -3.89
CA SER A 451 24.28 -3.28 -2.64
C SER A 451 23.95 -4.74 -2.31
N ALA A 452 23.66 -5.00 -1.04
CA ALA A 452 23.25 -6.34 -0.60
C ALA A 452 21.96 -6.80 -1.32
N LEU A 453 21.05 -5.89 -1.66
CA LEU A 453 19.87 -6.20 -2.46
C LEU A 453 20.26 -6.67 -3.87
N ALA A 454 21.12 -5.92 -4.58
CA ALA A 454 21.54 -6.25 -5.94
C ALA A 454 22.27 -7.60 -6.02
N GLN A 455 23.12 -7.89 -5.02
CA GLN A 455 23.86 -9.15 -4.95
C GLN A 455 22.96 -10.36 -4.66
N ASN A 456 21.82 -10.17 -3.99
CA ASN A 456 20.95 -11.26 -3.53
C ASN A 456 19.53 -11.18 -4.10
N LEU A 457 19.29 -10.41 -5.18
CA LEU A 457 17.95 -10.12 -5.67
C LEU A 457 17.11 -11.37 -5.97
N ALA A 458 17.72 -12.40 -6.58
CA ALA A 458 17.02 -13.64 -6.90
C ALA A 458 16.48 -14.35 -5.65
N ALA A 459 17.28 -14.44 -4.59
CA ALA A 459 16.87 -15.02 -3.32
C ALA A 459 15.92 -14.08 -2.54
N PHE A 460 16.12 -12.75 -2.66
CA PHE A 460 15.21 -11.77 -2.04
C PHE A 460 13.77 -11.92 -2.52
N LYS A 461 13.56 -12.31 -3.78
CA LYS A 461 12.22 -12.54 -4.35
C LYS A 461 11.45 -13.68 -3.68
N HIS A 462 12.07 -14.49 -2.83
CA HIS A 462 11.36 -15.45 -1.98
C HIS A 462 10.37 -14.75 -1.04
N TRP A 463 10.61 -13.51 -0.63
CA TRP A 463 9.64 -12.72 0.14
C TRP A 463 8.32 -12.47 -0.59
N TYR A 464 8.34 -12.44 -1.92
CA TYR A 464 7.12 -12.35 -2.74
C TYR A 464 6.46 -13.69 -3.01
N SER A 465 7.25 -14.79 -3.08
CA SER A 465 6.75 -16.09 -3.56
C SER A 465 6.52 -17.14 -2.48
N GLN A 466 7.03 -16.94 -1.27
CA GLN A 466 6.84 -17.85 -0.14
C GLN A 466 5.96 -17.23 0.93
N ALA A 467 4.98 -18.01 1.41
CA ALA A 467 4.11 -17.67 2.55
C ALA A 467 4.78 -18.00 3.88
N GLY A 468 4.20 -17.53 4.98
CA GLY A 468 4.64 -17.84 6.33
C GLY A 468 5.65 -16.85 6.90
N THR A 469 5.74 -16.83 8.23
CA THR A 469 6.65 -15.96 8.98
C THR A 469 7.90 -16.73 9.37
N PRO A 470 9.11 -16.30 8.91
CA PRO A 470 10.35 -16.96 9.30
C PRO A 470 10.65 -16.82 10.80
N ARG A 471 11.29 -17.84 11.37
CA ARG A 471 11.88 -17.82 12.71
C ARG A 471 13.37 -17.59 12.57
N LEU A 472 13.90 -16.63 13.33
CA LEU A 472 15.32 -16.29 13.39
C LEU A 472 15.84 -16.66 14.77
N GLN A 473 16.69 -17.67 14.85
CA GLN A 473 17.40 -18.03 16.07
C GLN A 473 18.76 -17.34 16.10
N ALA A 474 19.14 -16.79 17.24
CA ALA A 474 20.41 -16.12 17.42
C ALA A 474 21.13 -16.67 18.67
N SER A 475 22.41 -16.97 18.53
CA SER A 475 23.26 -17.37 19.66
C SER A 475 24.61 -16.68 19.59
N GLY A 476 25.08 -16.17 20.72
CA GLY A 476 26.34 -15.46 20.85
C GLY A 476 27.37 -16.25 21.64
N ALA A 477 28.65 -16.14 21.27
CA ALA A 477 29.79 -16.68 22.00
C ALA A 477 30.89 -15.63 22.11
N TYR A 478 31.29 -15.30 23.34
CA TYR A 478 32.37 -14.35 23.63
C TYR A 478 33.66 -15.08 24.00
N ASN A 479 34.77 -14.72 23.32
CA ASN A 479 36.09 -15.16 23.64
C ASN A 479 36.92 -14.01 24.21
N ALA A 480 37.09 -14.00 25.54
CA ALA A 480 37.84 -12.96 26.25
C ALA A 480 39.32 -12.89 25.89
N ALA A 481 39.94 -14.04 25.57
CA ALA A 481 41.38 -14.10 25.25
C ALA A 481 41.67 -13.46 23.88
N GLU A 482 40.76 -13.63 22.92
CA GLU A 482 40.86 -13.06 21.58
C GLU A 482 40.10 -11.73 21.42
N ARG A 483 39.35 -11.35 22.46
CA ARG A 483 38.44 -10.16 22.41
C ARG A 483 37.49 -10.21 21.22
N THR A 484 36.93 -11.39 20.95
CA THR A 484 36.00 -11.62 19.86
C THR A 484 34.63 -12.02 20.36
N TYR A 485 33.60 -11.56 19.65
CA TYR A 485 32.22 -12.00 19.83
C TYR A 485 31.71 -12.59 18.53
N THR A 486 31.30 -13.85 18.55
CA THR A 486 30.74 -14.54 17.38
C THR A 486 29.24 -14.70 17.57
N LEU A 487 28.47 -14.11 16.64
CA LEU A 487 27.01 -14.23 16.56
C LEU A 487 26.66 -15.25 15.46
N THR A 488 26.00 -16.33 15.83
CA THR A 488 25.44 -17.32 14.89
C THR A 488 23.95 -17.08 14.74
N LEU A 489 23.51 -16.89 13.48
CA LEU A 489 22.12 -16.73 13.08
C LEU A 489 21.65 -17.94 12.30
N SER A 490 20.46 -18.46 12.58
CA SER A 490 19.82 -19.54 11.83
C SER A 490 18.39 -19.20 11.54
N GLN A 491 17.90 -19.54 10.35
CA GLN A 491 16.51 -19.28 9.95
C GLN A 491 15.77 -20.56 9.57
N SER A 492 14.49 -20.59 9.84
CA SER A 492 13.54 -21.60 9.37
C SER A 492 12.19 -20.96 9.12
N CYS A 493 11.38 -21.53 8.26
CA CYS A 493 10.01 -21.08 8.05
C CYS A 493 9.08 -22.31 8.07
N PRO A 494 7.98 -22.27 8.85
CA PRO A 494 7.02 -23.37 8.91
C PRO A 494 6.37 -23.64 7.55
N ALA A 495 5.90 -24.88 7.34
CA ALA A 495 5.04 -25.22 6.21
C ALA A 495 3.75 -24.40 6.27
N THR A 496 3.24 -24.03 5.11
CA THR A 496 1.96 -23.33 4.94
C THR A 496 1.13 -24.05 3.89
N PRO A 497 -0.17 -23.77 3.73
CA PRO A 497 -0.95 -24.32 2.63
C PRO A 497 -0.20 -24.21 1.30
N ASP A 498 -0.20 -25.27 0.50
CA ASP A 498 0.47 -25.39 -0.80
C ASP A 498 2.00 -25.24 -0.83
N GLN A 499 2.64 -25.05 0.33
CA GLN A 499 4.10 -24.85 0.44
C GLN A 499 4.71 -25.62 1.63
N ASP A 500 4.98 -26.91 1.46
CA ASP A 500 5.57 -27.78 2.50
C ASP A 500 7.04 -27.47 2.79
N ARG A 501 7.75 -26.91 1.82
CA ARG A 501 9.18 -26.57 1.94
C ARG A 501 9.43 -25.12 1.56
N LYS A 502 10.33 -24.48 2.30
CA LYS A 502 10.74 -23.10 2.08
C LYS A 502 12.24 -23.04 1.82
N ALA A 503 12.63 -22.24 0.82
CA ALA A 503 14.03 -21.83 0.65
C ALA A 503 14.38 -20.75 1.70
N PRO A 504 15.66 -20.59 2.07
CA PRO A 504 16.08 -19.48 2.93
C PRO A 504 15.68 -18.12 2.35
N PHE A 505 15.30 -17.21 3.24
CA PHE A 505 15.03 -15.81 2.90
C PHE A 505 16.31 -14.98 2.99
N VAL A 506 16.33 -13.84 2.33
CA VAL A 506 17.34 -12.80 2.58
C VAL A 506 16.84 -11.95 3.75
N VAL A 507 17.45 -12.10 4.91
CA VAL A 507 17.02 -11.45 6.16
C VAL A 507 18.06 -10.43 6.58
N PRO A 508 17.76 -9.11 6.49
CA PRO A 508 18.60 -8.06 7.06
C PRO A 508 18.43 -8.01 8.58
N VAL A 509 19.51 -8.19 9.32
CA VAL A 509 19.54 -8.14 10.78
C VAL A 509 20.37 -6.94 11.22
N THR A 510 19.71 -5.83 11.52
CA THR A 510 20.37 -4.64 12.03
C THR A 510 20.61 -4.82 13.53
N LEU A 511 21.85 -4.60 13.98
CA LEU A 511 22.22 -4.82 15.37
C LEU A 511 23.19 -3.76 15.92
N GLY A 512 23.18 -3.68 17.22
CA GLY A 512 24.20 -3.04 18.07
C GLY A 512 24.65 -3.98 19.17
N LEU A 513 25.77 -3.69 19.80
CA LEU A 513 26.25 -4.39 21.00
C LEU A 513 26.37 -3.41 22.17
N LEU A 514 25.95 -3.83 23.35
CA LEU A 514 26.11 -3.06 24.58
C LEU A 514 26.99 -3.84 25.55
N SER A 515 27.80 -3.13 26.33
CA SER A 515 28.49 -3.72 27.47
C SER A 515 27.50 -4.01 28.62
N ARG A 516 27.91 -4.78 29.60
CA ARG A 516 27.11 -5.09 30.80
C ARG A 516 26.76 -3.88 31.64
N ASP A 517 27.51 -2.78 31.54
CA ASP A 517 27.23 -1.47 32.17
C ASP A 517 26.46 -0.52 31.26
N GLY A 518 25.96 -1.00 30.12
CA GLY A 518 25.05 -0.26 29.25
C GLY A 518 25.71 0.68 28.24
N GLN A 519 27.02 0.60 28.06
CA GLN A 519 27.71 1.42 27.05
C GLN A 519 27.62 0.78 25.67
N ALA A 520 27.33 1.59 24.64
CA ALA A 520 27.39 1.13 23.26
C ALA A 520 28.81 0.74 22.89
N LEU A 521 28.99 -0.46 22.34
CA LEU A 521 30.28 -0.97 21.88
C LEU A 521 30.41 -0.72 20.38
N PRO A 522 31.61 -0.26 19.91
CA PRO A 522 31.88 -0.13 18.50
C PRO A 522 31.94 -1.50 17.84
N LEU A 523 31.38 -1.63 16.64
CA LEU A 523 31.31 -2.89 15.89
C LEU A 523 32.35 -2.88 14.77
N GLN A 524 33.21 -3.91 14.75
CA GLN A 524 34.10 -4.20 13.65
C GLN A 524 34.01 -5.68 13.28
N LEU A 525 33.50 -5.98 12.09
CA LEU A 525 33.50 -7.36 11.58
C LEU A 525 34.93 -7.84 11.33
N ALA A 526 35.18 -9.10 11.60
CA ALA A 526 36.46 -9.71 11.29
C ALA A 526 36.80 -9.59 9.79
N GLY A 527 37.97 -9.03 9.48
CA GLY A 527 38.40 -8.76 8.11
C GLY A 527 37.92 -7.45 7.50
N ALA A 528 37.07 -6.70 8.21
CA ALA A 528 36.66 -5.35 7.79
C ALA A 528 37.56 -4.28 8.44
N SER A 529 37.74 -3.15 7.75
CA SER A 529 38.43 -1.95 8.28
C SER A 529 37.51 -1.02 9.06
N ASP A 530 36.21 -1.05 8.73
CA ASP A 530 35.24 -0.07 9.22
C ASP A 530 34.80 -0.42 10.64
N VAL A 531 34.74 0.62 11.48
CA VAL A 531 34.20 0.56 12.83
C VAL A 531 32.94 1.42 12.88
N VAL A 532 31.81 0.81 13.20
CA VAL A 532 30.49 1.44 13.13
C VAL A 532 29.71 1.26 14.45
N PRO A 533 28.81 2.17 14.80
CA PRO A 533 27.99 2.01 16.01
C PRO A 533 26.85 0.98 15.83
N GLN A 534 26.52 0.66 14.59
CA GLN A 534 25.45 -0.25 14.21
C GLN A 534 25.82 -0.94 12.90
N GLN A 535 25.50 -2.23 12.78
CA GLN A 535 25.78 -3.03 11.60
C GLN A 535 24.51 -3.74 11.12
N THR A 536 24.32 -3.83 9.82
CA THR A 536 23.31 -4.73 9.23
C THR A 536 24.00 -5.97 8.68
N LEU A 537 23.71 -7.13 9.27
CA LEU A 537 24.10 -8.44 8.75
C LEU A 537 23.04 -8.90 7.76
N VAL A 538 23.46 -9.62 6.72
CA VAL A 538 22.54 -10.15 5.70
C VAL A 538 22.63 -11.67 5.72
N LEU A 539 21.62 -12.31 6.32
CA LEU A 539 21.52 -13.77 6.34
C LEU A 539 20.83 -14.25 5.07
N THR A 540 21.56 -15.02 4.24
CA THR A 540 21.06 -15.56 2.96
C THR A 540 20.93 -17.09 2.96
N GLU A 541 21.58 -17.74 3.93
CA GLU A 541 21.62 -19.19 4.10
C GLU A 541 20.74 -19.63 5.28
N ALA A 542 20.55 -20.94 5.42
CA ALA A 542 19.85 -21.50 6.59
C ALA A 542 20.56 -21.15 7.92
N SER A 543 21.87 -20.98 7.90
CA SER A 543 22.66 -20.56 9.07
C SER A 543 23.97 -19.89 8.63
N ALA A 544 24.39 -18.86 9.37
CA ALA A 544 25.69 -18.20 9.18
C ALA A 544 26.21 -17.66 10.51
N SER A 545 27.55 -17.53 10.62
CA SER A 545 28.22 -16.97 11.80
C SER A 545 29.00 -15.70 11.40
N TYR A 546 28.92 -14.69 12.26
CA TYR A 546 29.57 -13.39 12.07
C TYR A 546 30.41 -13.09 13.30
N SER A 547 31.70 -12.80 13.12
CA SER A 547 32.61 -12.51 14.22
C SER A 547 32.95 -11.03 14.26
N PHE A 548 32.78 -10.43 15.44
CA PHE A 548 33.20 -9.08 15.75
C PHE A 548 34.50 -9.12 16.55
N VAL A 549 35.43 -8.24 16.19
CA VAL A 549 36.76 -8.14 16.83
C VAL A 549 36.85 -6.89 17.69
N ASN A 550 37.86 -6.84 18.59
CA ASN A 550 38.10 -5.72 19.50
C ASN A 550 36.95 -5.49 20.50
N ILE A 551 36.28 -6.55 20.92
CA ILE A 551 35.22 -6.52 21.93
C ILE A 551 35.84 -6.74 23.31
N ASP A 552 35.85 -5.71 24.16
CA ASP A 552 36.59 -5.70 25.44
C ASP A 552 35.91 -6.50 26.56
N SER A 553 34.62 -6.72 26.48
CA SER A 553 33.82 -7.43 27.47
C SER A 553 32.70 -8.21 26.80
N GLU A 554 32.15 -9.23 27.49
CA GLU A 554 30.99 -9.97 27.01
C GLU A 554 29.81 -9.02 26.74
N PRO A 555 29.34 -8.91 25.48
CA PRO A 555 28.32 -7.96 25.12
C PRO A 555 26.90 -8.48 25.32
N VAL A 556 25.94 -7.58 25.40
CA VAL A 556 24.51 -7.83 25.22
C VAL A 556 24.13 -7.41 23.79
N PRO A 557 23.69 -8.34 22.92
CA PRO A 557 23.30 -8.01 21.56
C PRO A 557 21.90 -7.36 21.51
N SER A 558 21.80 -6.25 20.81
CA SER A 558 20.54 -5.59 20.44
C SER A 558 20.25 -5.93 18.98
N LEU A 559 19.39 -6.93 18.73
CA LEU A 559 19.11 -7.47 17.40
C LEU A 559 17.83 -6.91 16.79
N LEU A 560 17.72 -6.92 15.46
CA LEU A 560 16.57 -6.42 14.70
C LEU A 560 16.18 -4.98 15.08
N ARG A 561 17.16 -4.08 15.23
CA ARG A 561 16.92 -2.67 15.52
C ARG A 561 15.95 -2.06 14.52
N GLY A 562 14.98 -1.28 15.03
CA GLY A 562 13.90 -0.73 14.21
C GLY A 562 13.01 -1.79 13.56
N PHE A 563 13.06 -3.04 14.02
CA PHE A 563 12.39 -4.20 13.40
C PHE A 563 12.79 -4.38 11.94
N SER A 564 14.09 -4.59 11.69
CA SER A 564 14.70 -4.62 10.35
C SER A 564 14.24 -5.75 9.43
N ALA A 565 13.51 -6.76 9.95
CA ALA A 565 12.89 -7.82 9.16
C ALA A 565 11.64 -8.39 9.86
N PRO A 566 10.59 -8.80 9.09
CA PRO A 566 9.35 -9.37 9.61
C PRO A 566 9.52 -10.84 9.99
N VAL A 567 10.22 -11.09 11.10
CA VAL A 567 10.56 -12.44 11.58
C VAL A 567 10.23 -12.58 13.07
N VAL A 568 10.09 -13.81 13.54
CA VAL A 568 10.03 -14.12 14.96
C VAL A 568 11.44 -14.36 15.46
N LEU A 569 11.93 -13.50 16.37
CA LEU A 569 13.28 -13.60 16.95
C LEU A 569 13.29 -14.50 18.18
N GLU A 570 14.25 -15.44 18.22
CA GLU A 570 14.57 -16.32 19.35
C GLU A 570 16.05 -16.13 19.70
N ASP A 571 16.36 -15.19 20.61
CA ASP A 571 17.73 -14.79 20.95
C ASP A 571 18.23 -15.30 22.29
N GLY A 572 17.36 -15.91 23.10
CA GLY A 572 17.72 -16.48 24.38
C GLY A 572 18.21 -15.48 25.45
N LEU A 573 17.97 -14.18 25.27
CA LEU A 573 18.37 -13.15 26.24
C LEU A 573 17.72 -13.37 27.61
N SER A 574 18.53 -13.23 28.66
CA SER A 574 18.05 -13.29 30.02
C SER A 574 17.30 -12.03 30.43
N ALA A 575 16.53 -12.10 31.54
CA ALA A 575 15.89 -10.90 32.11
C ALA A 575 16.92 -9.79 32.44
N ALA A 576 18.13 -10.16 32.87
CA ALA A 576 19.21 -9.21 33.13
C ALA A 576 19.68 -8.51 31.86
N ASP A 577 19.80 -9.22 30.72
CA ASP A 577 20.15 -8.65 29.41
C ASP A 577 19.04 -7.69 28.93
N LEU A 578 17.78 -8.10 29.04
CA LEU A 578 16.64 -7.28 28.66
C LEU A 578 16.54 -6.00 29.49
N LEU A 579 16.88 -6.03 30.78
CA LEU A 579 16.95 -4.83 31.63
C LEU A 579 18.03 -3.84 31.15
N ILE A 580 19.17 -4.34 30.65
CA ILE A 580 20.22 -3.49 30.06
C ILE A 580 19.70 -2.85 28.76
N LEU A 581 19.06 -3.60 27.89
CA LEU A 581 18.48 -3.06 26.66
C LEU A 581 17.40 -2.01 26.96
N LEU A 582 16.46 -2.29 27.88
CA LEU A 582 15.43 -1.34 28.30
C LEU A 582 16.02 -0.02 28.81
N ALA A 583 17.09 -0.11 29.60
CA ALA A 583 17.67 1.08 30.26
C ALA A 583 18.62 1.88 29.35
N HIS A 584 19.31 1.23 28.41
CA HIS A 584 20.50 1.80 27.77
C HIS A 584 20.55 1.67 26.24
N ASP A 585 19.65 0.90 25.62
CA ASP A 585 19.69 0.78 24.16
C ASP A 585 19.46 2.16 23.52
N SER A 586 20.23 2.46 22.49
CA SER A 586 20.05 3.69 21.68
C SER A 586 18.93 3.54 20.65
N ASP A 587 18.42 2.33 20.41
CA ASP A 587 17.25 2.08 19.57
C ASP A 587 15.97 2.08 20.41
N PRO A 588 15.09 3.09 20.27
CA PRO A 588 13.85 3.15 21.06
C PRO A 588 12.90 1.97 20.78
N PHE A 589 12.89 1.40 19.56
CA PHE A 589 12.10 0.21 19.28
C PHE A 589 12.54 -0.96 20.15
N ASN A 590 13.85 -1.23 20.25
CA ASN A 590 14.38 -2.32 21.06
C ASN A 590 14.26 -2.05 22.57
N GLN A 591 14.29 -0.78 23.01
CA GLN A 591 13.92 -0.43 24.40
C GLN A 591 12.47 -0.85 24.72
N TRP A 592 11.54 -0.49 23.84
CA TRP A 592 10.13 -0.89 23.98
C TRP A 592 9.99 -2.42 23.95
N GLU A 593 10.61 -3.09 22.99
CA GLU A 593 10.57 -4.55 22.85
C GLU A 593 11.08 -5.26 24.11
N ALA A 594 12.19 -4.80 24.68
CA ALA A 594 12.73 -5.35 25.92
C ALA A 594 11.74 -5.19 27.09
N SER A 595 11.04 -4.06 27.20
CA SER A 595 10.01 -3.85 28.24
C SER A 595 8.84 -4.80 28.08
N GLN A 596 8.35 -5.00 26.84
CA GLN A 596 7.23 -5.90 26.54
C GLN A 596 7.59 -7.35 26.91
N ARG A 597 8.78 -7.79 26.52
CA ARG A 597 9.29 -9.15 26.83
C ARG A 597 9.42 -9.37 28.34
N LEU A 598 9.96 -8.41 29.09
CA LEU A 598 10.09 -8.49 30.54
C LEU A 598 8.72 -8.54 31.25
N MET A 599 7.77 -7.71 30.83
CA MET A 599 6.42 -7.72 31.40
C MET A 599 5.68 -9.02 31.11
N LEU A 600 5.76 -9.50 29.85
CA LEU A 600 5.15 -10.76 29.45
C LEU A 600 5.75 -11.95 30.20
N GLN A 601 7.08 -12.01 30.34
CA GLN A 601 7.78 -13.04 31.09
C GLN A 601 7.35 -13.03 32.57
N SER A 602 7.30 -11.86 33.19
CA SER A 602 6.87 -11.72 34.59
C SER A 602 5.44 -12.22 34.82
N ALA A 603 4.52 -11.89 33.92
CA ALA A 603 3.13 -12.35 33.98
C ALA A 603 3.03 -13.87 33.76
N THR A 604 3.74 -14.40 32.76
CA THR A 604 3.74 -15.83 32.43
C THR A 604 4.32 -16.66 33.58
N ASP A 605 5.44 -16.25 34.17
CA ASP A 605 6.07 -16.90 35.30
C ASP A 605 5.15 -16.91 36.53
N ALA A 606 4.45 -15.80 36.77
CA ALA A 606 3.48 -15.72 37.87
C ALA A 606 2.32 -16.70 37.70
N ILE A 607 1.79 -16.84 36.47
CA ILE A 607 0.72 -17.80 36.16
C ILE A 607 1.21 -19.24 36.28
N GLN A 608 2.37 -19.57 35.69
CA GLN A 608 2.91 -20.93 35.66
C GLN A 608 3.28 -21.43 37.07
N GLN A 609 3.74 -20.53 37.93
CA GLN A 609 4.10 -20.86 39.30
C GLN A 609 2.91 -20.88 40.27
N ASN A 610 1.67 -20.66 39.78
CA ASN A 610 0.47 -20.52 40.61
C ASN A 610 0.68 -19.58 41.81
N LYS A 611 1.42 -18.48 41.61
CA LYS A 611 1.70 -17.53 42.68
C LYS A 611 0.38 -16.91 43.16
N ASP A 612 0.19 -16.95 44.47
CA ASP A 612 -0.83 -16.10 45.11
C ASP A 612 -0.38 -14.64 44.94
N LEU A 613 -1.04 -13.93 44.05
CA LEU A 613 -0.74 -12.54 43.74
C LEU A 613 -1.41 -11.56 44.72
N THR A 614 -2.12 -12.06 45.73
CA THR A 614 -2.81 -11.24 46.73
C THR A 614 -1.77 -10.47 47.56
N GLY A 615 -1.59 -9.18 47.27
CA GLY A 615 -0.69 -8.28 47.97
C GLY A 615 0.81 -8.42 47.64
N GLN A 616 1.17 -9.19 46.61
CA GLN A 616 2.56 -9.32 46.11
C GLN A 616 2.75 -8.59 44.76
N PRO A 617 3.85 -7.85 44.58
CA PRO A 617 4.15 -7.25 43.30
C PRO A 617 4.51 -8.33 42.26
N VAL A 618 3.92 -8.27 41.08
CA VAL A 618 4.22 -9.16 39.92
C VAL A 618 5.54 -8.77 39.27
N LEU A 619 5.81 -7.46 39.20
CA LEU A 619 7.02 -6.92 38.59
C LEU A 619 8.18 -6.89 39.59
N SER A 620 9.39 -7.24 39.13
CA SER A 620 10.60 -7.13 39.92
C SER A 620 10.93 -5.67 40.24
N GLU A 621 11.61 -5.43 41.35
CA GLU A 621 12.08 -4.08 41.73
C GLU A 621 12.98 -3.46 40.68
N ALA A 622 13.81 -4.25 39.99
CA ALA A 622 14.68 -3.82 38.93
C ALA A 622 13.87 -3.34 37.70
N LEU A 623 12.82 -4.07 37.34
CA LEU A 623 11.94 -3.65 36.23
C LEU A 623 11.17 -2.37 36.60
N VAL A 624 10.65 -2.27 37.80
CA VAL A 624 9.97 -1.05 38.28
C VAL A 624 10.92 0.16 38.25
N ALA A 625 12.19 -0.04 38.65
CA ALA A 625 13.20 1.02 38.62
C ALA A 625 13.51 1.44 37.16
N ALA A 626 13.67 0.49 36.22
CA ALA A 626 13.91 0.76 34.83
C ALA A 626 12.73 1.52 34.16
N LEU A 627 11.49 1.06 34.38
CA LEU A 627 10.29 1.76 33.90
C LEU A 627 10.16 3.18 34.46
N ARG A 628 10.48 3.37 35.74
CA ARG A 628 10.51 4.70 36.37
C ARG A 628 11.52 5.64 35.70
N ASN A 629 12.67 5.11 35.29
CA ASN A 629 13.67 5.90 34.55
C ASN A 629 13.15 6.31 33.14
N VAL A 630 12.47 5.39 32.42
CA VAL A 630 11.82 5.71 31.13
C VAL A 630 10.78 6.81 31.32
N LEU A 631 9.86 6.67 32.30
CA LEU A 631 8.81 7.65 32.57
C LEU A 631 9.37 9.04 32.94
N ARG A 632 10.54 9.09 33.60
CA ARG A 632 11.21 10.33 33.99
C ARG A 632 12.21 10.86 32.98
N HIS A 633 12.42 10.15 31.87
CA HIS A 633 13.40 10.55 30.87
C HIS A 633 13.06 11.93 30.30
N PRO A 634 14.01 12.88 30.25
CA PRO A 634 13.69 14.28 29.92
C PRO A 634 13.32 14.52 28.46
N THR A 635 13.79 13.67 27.54
CA THR A 635 13.70 13.90 26.09
C THR A 635 12.90 12.83 25.32
N LEU A 636 12.47 11.73 25.98
CA LEU A 636 11.61 10.77 25.32
C LEU A 636 10.21 11.37 25.10
N ASP A 637 9.61 11.06 23.97
CA ASP A 637 8.25 11.47 23.60
C ASP A 637 7.22 11.00 24.64
N ALA A 638 6.15 11.76 24.83
CA ALA A 638 5.12 11.45 25.82
C ALA A 638 4.37 10.15 25.50
N ALA A 639 4.10 9.88 24.20
CA ALA A 639 3.43 8.66 23.76
C ALA A 639 4.34 7.43 23.86
N PHE A 640 5.67 7.61 23.82
CA PHE A 640 6.64 6.54 24.04
C PHE A 640 6.65 6.09 25.52
N LYS A 641 6.50 7.02 26.46
CA LYS A 641 6.45 6.77 27.92
C LYS A 641 5.18 6.08 28.37
#